data_51d5d4ebd69df080694ab59d3328f74e
#
_entry.id   51d5d4ebd69df080694ab59d3328f74e
#
_cell.length_a   1.000
_cell.length_b   1.000
_cell.length_c   1.000
_cell.angle_alpha   90.00
_cell.angle_beta   90.00
_cell.angle_gamma   90.00
#
_symmetry.space_group_name_H-M   'P 1'
#
loop_
_entity.id
_entity.type
_entity.pdbx_description
1 polymer ?
#
loop_
_entity_poly.entity_id
_entity_poly.type
_entity_poly.pdbx_seq_one_letter_code
_entity_poly.pdbx_strand_id
1 'polypeptide(L)'
;LAIGISACWLIFRIVNYEFSFDQHHPESEQIYKVHTSYEEKDKLDHFDGVPAPLPAYIKENFVNVELTVPIFKQYFERVSNQGGGQKIEFEDQSEIIGTTAEYFKMTPYVWLAGNPRNILQNSHEVVLTESRAKLYFPNMPVDQIVGKTLSYDSTLYNVAGVVKDLAHPSSFLAKEFIRIPEKESQSTNWNNSNSNWQLFIKVKSSASLPNMIQTADKKVYEMTHAEFDKFGFKMHINTVPLKDLHFTSYAQNNVDKKIMYGLIGIGVFLLLLACVNYINLATAQIPQRAKEIGIRKTLGESQKRITTFFLLETFCITAFSVLLSWPLLLVVQTILSAYIPDQLKLYPDPWGVSLFLAILTITITFISAGYPILLTNKIKIVEVIKISHAQSLKFGNLSFRKMLIIFQFLIAQLFVISTCIIGLQLKHALQNNPGFDKDAIVTLRFPSKSYQDSHVDPFVFKQAIKHIAGVEQASLGHLPMSNDHWGNAVFSKSDTGQVQADVQMKFVDQDNFKLFNFKMLAGRPLQLADTSTGIVLNLASVEKLGFKSAENAVGSFITFTDKQRQIVGVTDNFHTKNLHAAIQPVVMLSSIKKWELNRLIIKLNSNSATWTETLKQVEKEWKKYYPKAPFKYDFYDQQIKELYSSDLKFSKIINLFTSTTILISCLGLIGLVT
;
A
#
# COMPACT_ATOMS: atom_id res chain seq x y z
N LEU A 1 13.55 23.27 19.52
CA LEU A 1 14.21 22.98 18.24
C LEU A 1 14.43 21.48 18.03
N ALA A 2 15.04 20.75 18.96
CA ALA A 2 15.35 19.32 18.80
C ALA A 2 14.16 18.46 18.41
N ILE A 3 12.98 18.67 19.03
CA ILE A 3 11.75 17.94 18.70
C ILE A 3 11.29 18.24 17.27
N GLY A 4 11.30 19.52 16.85
CA GLY A 4 10.93 19.89 15.48
C GLY A 4 11.91 19.30 14.44
N ILE A 5 13.20 19.31 14.73
CA ILE A 5 14.24 18.73 13.88
C ILE A 5 14.06 17.22 13.76
N SER A 6 13.79 16.51 14.87
CA SER A 6 13.56 15.06 14.83
C SER A 6 12.34 14.67 13.98
N ALA A 7 11.27 15.45 14.05
CA ALA A 7 10.09 15.25 13.21
C ALA A 7 10.39 15.49 11.72
N CYS A 8 11.09 16.60 11.39
CA CYS A 8 11.53 16.87 10.02
C CYS A 8 12.47 15.79 9.48
N TRP A 9 13.37 15.27 10.32
CA TRP A 9 14.27 14.20 9.95
C TRP A 9 13.52 12.92 9.61
N LEU A 10 12.53 12.53 10.43
CA LEU A 10 11.69 11.37 10.14
C LEU A 10 10.93 11.53 8.83
N ILE A 11 10.29 12.71 8.63
CA ILE A 11 9.57 13.02 7.39
C ILE A 11 10.51 12.94 6.18
N PHE A 12 11.69 13.54 6.30
CA PHE A 12 12.70 13.47 5.22
C PHE A 12 13.05 12.02 4.89
N ARG A 13 13.30 11.16 5.88
CA ARG A 13 13.61 9.75 5.64
C ARG A 13 12.49 9.02 4.92
N ILE A 14 11.23 9.23 5.32
CA ILE A 14 10.08 8.61 4.67
C ILE A 14 9.96 9.11 3.23
N VAL A 15 9.96 10.41 3.03
CA VAL A 15 9.80 11.03 1.71
C VAL A 15 10.95 10.66 0.78
N ASN A 16 12.19 10.73 1.26
CA ASN A 16 13.37 10.35 0.48
C ASN A 16 13.34 8.87 0.08
N TYR A 17 12.92 7.99 0.99
CA TYR A 17 12.75 6.58 0.70
C TYR A 17 11.72 6.34 -0.41
N GLU A 18 10.53 6.94 -0.31
CA GLU A 18 9.47 6.76 -1.31
C GLU A 18 9.83 7.35 -2.67
N PHE A 19 10.51 8.51 -2.70
CA PHE A 19 10.99 9.09 -3.95
C PHE A 19 12.27 8.43 -4.50
N SER A 20 12.97 7.60 -3.72
CA SER A 20 14.16 6.89 -4.18
C SER A 20 13.89 5.60 -4.94
N PHE A 21 12.61 5.15 -4.99
CA PHE A 21 12.23 3.95 -5.75
C PHE A 21 12.70 4.03 -7.19
N ASP A 22 13.43 3.00 -7.61
CA ASP A 22 13.95 2.81 -8.97
C ASP A 22 14.88 3.93 -9.50
N GLN A 23 15.21 4.96 -8.69
CA GLN A 23 16.11 6.05 -9.11
C GLN A 23 17.55 5.57 -9.32
N HIS A 24 17.97 4.54 -8.57
CA HIS A 24 19.31 3.96 -8.65
C HIS A 24 19.41 2.85 -9.71
N HIS A 25 18.30 2.55 -10.39
CA HIS A 25 18.32 1.56 -11.44
C HIS A 25 19.03 2.11 -12.67
N PRO A 26 20.07 1.43 -13.20
CA PRO A 26 20.72 1.86 -14.43
C PRO A 26 19.70 2.00 -15.55
N GLU A 27 19.80 3.12 -16.29
CA GLU A 27 18.94 3.38 -17.46
C GLU A 27 17.42 3.36 -17.15
N SER A 28 17.02 3.68 -15.89
CA SER A 28 15.61 3.73 -15.46
C SER A 28 14.71 4.59 -16.35
N GLU A 29 15.29 5.58 -17.05
CA GLU A 29 14.57 6.45 -18.00
C GLU A 29 14.20 5.75 -19.30
N GLN A 30 14.83 4.61 -19.62
CA GLN A 30 14.57 3.81 -20.82
C GLN A 30 13.69 2.59 -20.54
N ILE A 31 13.37 2.33 -19.27
CA ILE A 31 12.57 1.19 -18.85
C ILE A 31 11.13 1.63 -18.58
N TYR A 32 10.19 0.89 -19.16
CA TYR A 32 8.77 1.15 -19.06
C TYR A 32 8.03 -0.12 -18.68
N LYS A 33 7.05 0.01 -17.78
CA LYS A 33 6.05 -1.03 -17.56
C LYS A 33 4.92 -0.84 -18.58
N VAL A 34 4.59 -1.88 -19.30
CA VAL A 34 3.41 -1.94 -20.17
C VAL A 34 2.23 -2.40 -19.32
N HIS A 35 1.08 -1.76 -19.48
CA HIS A 35 -0.15 -2.11 -18.77
C HIS A 35 -1.36 -1.92 -19.67
N THR A 36 -2.48 -2.55 -19.32
CA THR A 36 -3.74 -2.35 -20.03
C THR A 36 -4.60 -1.27 -19.38
N SER A 37 -5.45 -0.66 -20.18
CA SER A 37 -6.55 0.20 -19.73
C SER A 37 -7.83 -0.23 -20.41
N TYR A 38 -8.93 -0.17 -19.70
CA TYR A 38 -10.26 -0.43 -20.23
C TYR A 38 -11.02 0.88 -20.30
N GLU A 39 -11.44 1.25 -21.50
CA GLU A 39 -12.29 2.39 -21.76
C GLU A 39 -13.75 1.93 -21.83
N GLU A 40 -14.58 2.40 -20.89
CA GLU A 40 -16.05 2.24 -20.91
C GLU A 40 -16.70 3.62 -20.95
N LYS A 41 -17.34 3.97 -22.08
CA LYS A 41 -17.87 5.32 -22.33
C LYS A 41 -16.75 6.37 -22.15
N ASP A 42 -16.83 7.25 -21.17
CA ASP A 42 -15.81 8.27 -20.88
C ASP A 42 -14.91 7.92 -19.68
N LYS A 43 -14.99 6.67 -19.17
CA LYS A 43 -14.22 6.23 -18.02
C LYS A 43 -13.08 5.33 -18.47
N LEU A 44 -11.88 5.64 -18.01
CA LEU A 44 -10.67 4.87 -18.25
C LEU A 44 -10.19 4.22 -16.93
N ASP A 45 -10.30 2.91 -16.84
CA ASP A 45 -9.80 2.14 -15.70
C ASP A 45 -8.49 1.46 -16.07
N HIS A 46 -7.44 1.70 -15.29
CA HIS A 46 -6.10 1.12 -15.50
C HIS A 46 -5.96 -0.22 -14.78
N PHE A 47 -5.30 -1.15 -15.45
CA PHE A 47 -5.04 -2.48 -14.95
C PHE A 47 -3.57 -2.86 -15.15
N ASP A 48 -2.93 -3.50 -14.16
CA ASP A 48 -1.47 -3.73 -14.17
C ASP A 48 -1.00 -4.89 -15.04
N GLY A 49 -1.92 -5.71 -15.52
CA GLY A 49 -1.64 -6.87 -16.36
C GLY A 49 -1.63 -6.57 -17.85
N VAL A 50 -1.14 -7.53 -18.62
CA VAL A 50 -1.16 -7.50 -20.10
C VAL A 50 -1.65 -8.85 -20.64
N PRO A 51 -2.15 -8.92 -21.89
CA PRO A 51 -2.42 -10.19 -22.55
C PRO A 51 -1.14 -11.02 -22.72
N ALA A 52 -1.22 -12.32 -22.46
CA ALA A 52 -0.07 -13.23 -22.54
C ALA A 52 0.67 -13.22 -23.89
N PRO A 53 0.04 -13.04 -25.09
CA PRO A 53 0.73 -12.96 -26.37
C PRO A 53 1.50 -11.65 -26.61
N LEU A 54 1.18 -10.58 -25.90
CA LEU A 54 1.75 -9.24 -26.14
C LEU A 54 3.28 -9.18 -26.05
N PRO A 55 3.96 -9.84 -25.07
CA PRO A 55 5.42 -9.83 -25.00
C PRO A 55 6.10 -10.38 -26.25
N ALA A 56 5.61 -11.49 -26.79
CA ALA A 56 6.14 -12.10 -28.01
C ALA A 56 5.93 -11.16 -29.22
N TYR A 57 4.73 -10.61 -29.35
CA TYR A 57 4.43 -9.65 -30.41
C TYR A 57 5.35 -8.42 -30.38
N ILE A 58 5.59 -7.84 -29.21
CA ILE A 58 6.50 -6.68 -29.08
C ILE A 58 7.92 -7.07 -29.47
N LYS A 59 8.40 -8.21 -28.99
CA LYS A 59 9.77 -8.68 -29.26
C LYS A 59 10.01 -8.92 -30.77
N GLU A 60 9.03 -9.42 -31.48
CA GLU A 60 9.14 -9.79 -32.89
C GLU A 60 8.99 -8.59 -33.84
N ASN A 61 8.18 -7.59 -33.47
CA ASN A 61 7.77 -6.53 -34.38
C ASN A 61 8.46 -5.18 -34.17
N PHE A 62 9.18 -4.99 -33.03
CA PHE A 62 9.76 -3.68 -32.72
C PHE A 62 11.27 -3.72 -32.49
N VAL A 63 12.07 -3.36 -33.48
CA VAL A 63 13.54 -3.35 -33.45
C VAL A 63 14.11 -2.33 -32.43
N ASN A 64 13.34 -1.30 -32.10
CA ASN A 64 13.74 -0.27 -31.13
C ASN A 64 13.59 -0.71 -29.67
N VAL A 65 12.97 -1.85 -29.42
CA VAL A 65 12.92 -2.49 -28.10
C VAL A 65 14.19 -3.30 -27.91
N GLU A 66 14.98 -2.92 -26.93
CA GLU A 66 16.24 -3.60 -26.61
C GLU A 66 15.98 -4.89 -25.81
N LEU A 67 15.12 -4.79 -24.80
CA LEU A 67 14.71 -5.94 -23.96
C LEU A 67 13.19 -5.97 -23.81
N THR A 68 12.65 -7.17 -23.90
CA THR A 68 11.25 -7.47 -23.59
C THR A 68 11.24 -8.48 -22.46
N VAL A 69 10.76 -8.07 -21.30
CA VAL A 69 10.84 -8.85 -20.07
C VAL A 69 9.43 -9.17 -19.56
N PRO A 70 8.89 -10.34 -19.93
CA PRO A 70 7.66 -10.83 -19.35
C PRO A 70 7.89 -11.30 -17.93
N ILE A 71 6.92 -11.02 -17.07
CA ILE A 71 6.86 -11.48 -15.68
C ILE A 71 5.51 -12.17 -15.48
N PHE A 72 5.55 -13.37 -14.92
CA PHE A 72 4.35 -14.07 -14.49
C PHE A 72 4.42 -14.33 -12.98
N LYS A 73 3.59 -13.62 -12.20
CA LYS A 73 3.56 -13.78 -10.74
C LYS A 73 3.14 -15.19 -10.37
N GLN A 74 3.90 -15.82 -9.49
CA GLN A 74 3.67 -17.17 -8.99
C GLN A 74 3.42 -17.13 -7.49
N TYR A 75 2.60 -18.06 -7.05
CA TYR A 75 2.35 -18.28 -5.63
C TYR A 75 2.40 -19.79 -5.37
N PHE A 76 3.17 -20.18 -4.36
CA PHE A 76 3.25 -21.55 -3.90
C PHE A 76 2.87 -21.60 -2.41
N GLU A 77 1.98 -22.52 -2.08
CA GLU A 77 1.55 -22.68 -0.70
C GLU A 77 2.65 -23.27 0.17
N ARG A 78 3.53 -24.08 -0.41
CA ARG A 78 4.59 -24.72 0.32
C ARG A 78 5.88 -24.81 -0.50
N VAL A 79 6.97 -24.35 0.11
CA VAL A 79 8.32 -24.62 -0.37
C VAL A 79 9.02 -25.48 0.68
N SER A 80 9.66 -26.56 0.27
CA SER A 80 10.42 -27.41 1.18
C SER A 80 11.82 -27.71 0.66
N ASN A 81 12.76 -27.70 1.61
CA ASN A 81 14.13 -28.12 1.34
C ASN A 81 14.23 -29.65 1.46
N GLN A 82 14.77 -30.33 0.43
CA GLN A 82 14.99 -31.77 0.43
C GLN A 82 16.45 -32.17 0.70
N GLY A 83 17.35 -31.21 0.95
CA GLY A 83 18.77 -31.47 1.13
C GLY A 83 19.26 -31.15 2.54
N GLY A 84 19.72 -32.16 3.31
CA GLY A 84 20.44 -31.90 4.55
C GLY A 84 19.87 -32.53 5.82
N GLY A 85 19.16 -33.64 5.73
CA GLY A 85 18.81 -34.50 6.90
C GLY A 85 17.51 -34.10 7.62
N GLN A 86 17.11 -32.85 7.64
CA GLN A 86 15.85 -32.43 8.21
C GLN A 86 15.05 -31.66 7.15
N LYS A 87 13.85 -32.13 6.81
CA LYS A 87 12.94 -31.47 5.89
C LYS A 87 12.40 -30.21 6.58
N ILE A 88 12.75 -29.04 6.05
CA ILE A 88 12.20 -27.76 6.49
C ILE A 88 11.13 -27.34 5.49
N GLU A 89 9.96 -27.00 5.97
CA GLU A 89 8.83 -26.54 5.17
C GLU A 89 8.53 -25.07 5.45
N PHE A 90 8.29 -24.31 4.39
CA PHE A 90 7.92 -22.89 4.41
C PHE A 90 6.58 -22.74 3.72
N GLU A 91 5.64 -22.12 4.40
CA GLU A 91 4.28 -21.95 3.90
C GLU A 91 4.08 -20.56 3.30
N ASP A 92 3.06 -20.45 2.42
CA ASP A 92 2.58 -19.20 1.85
C ASP A 92 3.68 -18.33 1.21
N GLN A 93 4.52 -18.96 0.35
CA GLN A 93 5.62 -18.24 -0.28
C GLN A 93 5.12 -17.37 -1.44
N SER A 94 5.36 -16.09 -1.30
CA SER A 94 5.10 -15.03 -2.28
C SER A 94 6.42 -14.41 -2.74
N GLU A 95 6.36 -13.40 -3.62
CA GLU A 95 7.52 -12.75 -4.23
C GLU A 95 8.30 -13.70 -5.17
N ILE A 96 7.57 -14.65 -5.78
CA ILE A 96 8.08 -15.59 -6.76
C ILE A 96 7.56 -15.19 -8.13
N ILE A 97 8.45 -15.11 -9.11
CA ILE A 97 8.07 -14.76 -10.48
C ILE A 97 8.62 -15.79 -11.46
N GLY A 98 7.78 -16.11 -12.45
CA GLY A 98 8.23 -16.72 -13.70
C GLY A 98 8.74 -15.62 -14.63
N THR A 99 9.94 -15.76 -15.17
CA THR A 99 10.54 -14.79 -16.09
C THR A 99 11.53 -15.43 -17.05
N THR A 100 12.28 -14.62 -17.77
CA THR A 100 13.31 -15.04 -18.72
C THR A 100 14.69 -14.50 -18.32
N ALA A 101 15.75 -14.97 -18.96
CA ALA A 101 17.10 -14.49 -18.70
C ALA A 101 17.29 -12.99 -18.97
N GLU A 102 16.42 -12.39 -19.82
CA GLU A 102 16.41 -10.96 -20.09
C GLU A 102 16.10 -10.11 -18.85
N TYR A 103 15.38 -10.67 -17.87
CA TYR A 103 15.11 -10.00 -16.59
C TYR A 103 16.41 -9.60 -15.88
N PHE A 104 17.40 -10.50 -15.82
CA PHE A 104 18.69 -10.23 -15.18
C PHE A 104 19.61 -9.31 -16.00
N LYS A 105 19.32 -9.11 -17.30
CA LYS A 105 19.99 -8.08 -18.11
C LYS A 105 19.37 -6.70 -17.86
N MET A 106 18.06 -6.65 -17.65
CA MET A 106 17.35 -5.42 -17.33
C MET A 106 17.64 -4.99 -15.90
N THR A 107 17.56 -5.91 -14.94
CA THR A 107 17.80 -5.64 -13.50
C THR A 107 19.14 -6.24 -13.10
N PRO A 108 20.21 -5.42 -12.98
CA PRO A 108 21.57 -5.90 -12.79
C PRO A 108 21.80 -6.37 -11.35
N TYR A 109 21.42 -7.60 -11.05
CA TYR A 109 21.74 -8.25 -9.80
C TYR A 109 23.23 -8.58 -9.68
N VAL A 110 23.79 -8.48 -8.49
CA VAL A 110 25.12 -9.00 -8.18
C VAL A 110 25.02 -10.50 -7.94
N TRP A 111 25.66 -11.31 -8.80
CA TRP A 111 25.69 -12.74 -8.67
C TRP A 111 26.66 -13.18 -7.58
N LEU A 112 26.18 -13.96 -6.62
CA LEU A 112 26.98 -14.57 -5.55
C LEU A 112 27.43 -15.99 -5.91
N ALA A 113 26.57 -16.72 -6.62
CA ALA A 113 26.86 -18.07 -7.13
C ALA A 113 26.02 -18.38 -8.37
N GLY A 114 26.51 -19.28 -9.25
CA GLY A 114 25.84 -19.63 -10.50
C GLY A 114 26.37 -18.87 -11.72
N ASN A 115 25.85 -19.19 -12.92
CA ASN A 115 26.29 -18.58 -14.17
C ASN A 115 25.17 -17.77 -14.83
N PRO A 116 25.26 -16.43 -14.90
CA PRO A 116 24.20 -15.58 -15.46
C PRO A 116 23.90 -15.80 -16.94
N ARG A 117 24.83 -16.43 -17.71
CA ARG A 117 24.65 -16.61 -19.16
C ARG A 117 23.69 -17.76 -19.51
N ASN A 118 23.59 -18.77 -18.64
CA ASN A 118 22.84 -20.00 -18.90
C ASN A 118 21.78 -20.24 -17.81
N ILE A 119 21.03 -19.21 -17.47
CA ILE A 119 20.05 -19.27 -16.39
C ILE A 119 18.62 -19.38 -16.92
N LEU A 120 17.76 -20.09 -16.20
CA LEU A 120 16.35 -20.31 -16.53
C LEU A 120 16.15 -20.93 -17.94
N GLN A 121 17.10 -21.72 -18.42
CA GLN A 121 16.94 -22.45 -19.69
C GLN A 121 16.03 -23.66 -19.52
N ASN A 122 16.12 -24.33 -18.38
CA ASN A 122 15.29 -25.48 -18.05
C ASN A 122 14.08 -25.07 -17.21
N SER A 123 12.96 -25.75 -17.35
CA SER A 123 11.71 -25.45 -16.67
C SER A 123 11.75 -25.68 -15.15
N HIS A 124 12.75 -26.44 -14.67
CA HIS A 124 12.91 -26.79 -13.25
C HIS A 124 14.13 -26.14 -12.61
N GLU A 125 14.47 -24.95 -13.04
CA GLU A 125 15.51 -24.12 -12.44
C GLU A 125 14.91 -22.99 -11.62
N VAL A 126 15.56 -22.68 -10.49
CA VAL A 126 15.23 -21.53 -9.66
C VAL A 126 16.47 -20.72 -9.33
N VAL A 127 16.37 -19.39 -9.41
CA VAL A 127 17.35 -18.46 -8.87
C VAL A 127 16.78 -17.85 -7.59
N LEU A 128 17.59 -17.77 -6.55
CA LEU A 128 17.21 -17.23 -5.25
C LEU A 128 17.93 -15.91 -4.99
N THR A 129 17.29 -15.00 -4.25
CA THR A 129 18.04 -13.93 -3.62
C THR A 129 18.80 -14.47 -2.40
N GLU A 130 19.82 -13.73 -1.93
CA GLU A 130 20.61 -14.09 -0.76
C GLU A 130 19.75 -14.29 0.48
N SER A 131 18.76 -13.43 0.70
CA SER A 131 17.83 -13.56 1.83
C SER A 131 16.99 -14.84 1.75
N ARG A 132 16.51 -15.22 0.56
CA ARG A 132 15.78 -16.49 0.35
C ARG A 132 16.69 -17.70 0.48
N ALA A 133 17.89 -17.61 -0.07
CA ALA A 133 18.86 -18.68 0.05
C ALA A 133 19.21 -18.96 1.53
N LYS A 134 19.42 -17.93 2.32
CA LYS A 134 19.64 -18.06 3.78
C LYS A 134 18.42 -18.59 4.53
N LEU A 135 17.22 -18.24 4.09
CA LEU A 135 15.97 -18.75 4.69
C LEU A 135 15.84 -20.26 4.47
N TYR A 136 16.07 -20.71 3.23
CA TYR A 136 15.91 -22.12 2.88
C TYR A 136 17.08 -23.00 3.28
N PHE A 137 18.28 -22.41 3.38
CA PHE A 137 19.53 -23.12 3.71
C PHE A 137 20.33 -22.33 4.77
N PRO A 138 19.83 -22.21 6.02
CA PRO A 138 20.34 -21.25 7.01
C PRO A 138 21.81 -21.46 7.41
N ASN A 139 22.34 -22.68 7.27
CA ASN A 139 23.70 -23.04 7.71
C ASN A 139 24.64 -23.39 6.55
N MET A 140 24.28 -23.04 5.31
CA MET A 140 25.02 -23.44 4.12
C MET A 140 25.67 -22.23 3.45
N PRO A 141 26.97 -22.29 3.11
CA PRO A 141 27.61 -21.28 2.28
C PRO A 141 26.93 -21.15 0.93
N VAL A 142 26.85 -19.91 0.38
CA VAL A 142 26.08 -19.60 -0.82
C VAL A 142 26.55 -20.40 -2.05
N ASP A 143 27.85 -20.62 -2.18
CA ASP A 143 28.47 -21.42 -3.24
C ASP A 143 28.05 -22.90 -3.26
N GLN A 144 27.69 -23.44 -2.09
CA GLN A 144 27.22 -24.83 -1.94
C GLN A 144 25.70 -24.99 -2.14
N ILE A 145 24.95 -23.91 -2.26
CA ILE A 145 23.49 -23.92 -2.46
C ILE A 145 23.15 -24.24 -3.92
N VAL A 146 23.99 -23.83 -4.87
CA VAL A 146 23.79 -24.15 -6.28
C VAL A 146 23.80 -25.66 -6.50
N GLY A 147 22.82 -26.17 -7.26
CA GLY A 147 22.58 -27.60 -7.50
C GLY A 147 21.75 -28.31 -6.41
N LYS A 148 21.39 -27.62 -5.30
CA LYS A 148 20.44 -28.17 -4.31
C LYS A 148 19.02 -28.12 -4.86
N THR A 149 18.17 -29.00 -4.36
CA THR A 149 16.79 -29.15 -4.81
C THR A 149 15.82 -28.59 -3.78
N LEU A 150 14.86 -27.80 -4.25
CA LEU A 150 13.69 -27.32 -3.51
C LEU A 150 12.43 -27.92 -4.12
N SER A 151 11.45 -28.25 -3.28
CA SER A 151 10.13 -28.66 -3.74
C SER A 151 9.14 -27.51 -3.56
N TYR A 152 8.61 -27.03 -4.65
CA TYR A 152 7.54 -26.05 -4.71
C TYR A 152 6.21 -26.80 -4.91
N ASP A 153 5.40 -26.81 -3.88
CA ASP A 153 4.23 -27.69 -3.74
C ASP A 153 4.63 -29.17 -3.95
N SER A 154 4.54 -29.69 -5.13
CA SER A 154 4.96 -31.08 -5.47
C SER A 154 5.99 -31.11 -6.59
N THR A 155 6.42 -29.96 -7.10
CA THR A 155 7.35 -29.86 -8.22
C THR A 155 8.76 -29.55 -7.72
N LEU A 156 9.73 -30.32 -8.20
CA LEU A 156 11.14 -30.17 -7.83
C LEU A 156 11.81 -29.13 -8.72
N TYR A 157 12.54 -28.21 -8.10
CA TYR A 157 13.38 -27.21 -8.77
C TYR A 157 14.80 -27.29 -8.27
N ASN A 158 15.76 -27.19 -9.16
CA ASN A 158 17.18 -27.11 -8.82
C ASN A 158 17.61 -25.65 -8.71
N VAL A 159 18.33 -25.31 -7.66
CA VAL A 159 18.89 -23.96 -7.50
C VAL A 159 20.00 -23.77 -8.53
N ALA A 160 19.76 -22.91 -9.51
CA ALA A 160 20.68 -22.63 -10.62
C ALA A 160 21.61 -21.45 -10.30
N GLY A 161 21.25 -20.61 -9.34
CA GLY A 161 22.06 -19.47 -8.92
C GLY A 161 21.52 -18.75 -7.72
N VAL A 162 22.38 -17.92 -7.12
CA VAL A 162 22.04 -17.03 -6.01
C VAL A 162 22.53 -15.64 -6.35
N VAL A 163 21.63 -14.67 -6.19
CA VAL A 163 21.90 -13.24 -6.43
C VAL A 163 21.75 -12.45 -5.12
N LYS A 164 22.48 -11.37 -4.98
CA LYS A 164 22.37 -10.47 -3.84
C LYS A 164 21.01 -9.74 -3.88
N ASP A 165 20.40 -9.52 -2.73
CA ASP A 165 19.19 -8.68 -2.64
C ASP A 165 19.49 -7.26 -3.14
N LEU A 166 18.51 -6.59 -3.75
CA LEU A 166 18.66 -5.22 -4.22
C LEU A 166 18.91 -4.29 -3.03
N ALA A 167 19.94 -3.47 -3.14
CA ALA A 167 20.38 -2.58 -2.06
C ALA A 167 19.51 -1.32 -1.92
N HIS A 168 18.80 -0.96 -2.99
CA HIS A 168 17.98 0.24 -3.06
C HIS A 168 16.52 -0.12 -3.24
N PRO A 169 15.60 0.77 -2.83
CA PRO A 169 14.17 0.59 -3.06
C PRO A 169 13.88 0.41 -4.54
N SER A 170 13.12 -0.62 -4.86
CA SER A 170 12.79 -0.96 -6.23
C SER A 170 11.39 -1.54 -6.34
N SER A 171 10.74 -1.32 -7.48
CA SER A 171 9.48 -1.95 -7.87
C SER A 171 9.67 -3.43 -8.24
N PHE A 172 10.90 -3.91 -8.39
CA PHE A 172 11.24 -5.32 -8.60
C PHE A 172 11.35 -6.04 -7.25
N LEU A 173 10.22 -6.51 -6.74
CA LEU A 173 10.10 -7.09 -5.39
C LEU A 173 10.39 -8.59 -5.33
N ALA A 174 10.63 -9.24 -6.49
CA ALA A 174 10.82 -10.68 -6.55
C ALA A 174 12.09 -11.12 -5.81
N LYS A 175 11.96 -12.22 -5.07
CA LYS A 175 13.06 -12.87 -4.35
C LYS A 175 13.40 -14.24 -4.89
N GLU A 176 12.52 -14.78 -5.72
CA GLU A 176 12.71 -16.08 -6.36
C GLU A 176 12.30 -15.98 -7.83
N PHE A 177 13.10 -16.58 -8.69
CA PHE A 177 12.95 -16.48 -10.12
C PHE A 177 12.94 -17.89 -10.73
N ILE A 178 11.85 -18.22 -11.38
CA ILE A 178 11.71 -19.49 -12.13
C ILE A 178 11.43 -19.19 -13.60
N ARG A 179 11.49 -20.18 -14.45
CA ARG A 179 11.03 -20.04 -15.83
C ARG A 179 9.51 -19.92 -15.87
N ILE A 180 8.99 -19.09 -16.77
CA ILE A 180 7.54 -19.01 -17.02
C ILE A 180 7.03 -20.40 -17.41
N PRO A 181 5.95 -20.90 -16.78
CA PRO A 181 5.37 -22.18 -17.15
C PRO A 181 5.01 -22.24 -18.64
N GLU A 182 5.30 -23.34 -19.29
CA GLU A 182 5.13 -23.48 -20.74
C GLU A 182 3.69 -23.23 -21.18
N LYS A 183 2.72 -23.75 -20.44
CA LYS A 183 1.29 -23.52 -20.67
C LYS A 183 0.93 -22.03 -20.72
N GLU A 184 1.54 -21.24 -19.87
CA GLU A 184 1.29 -19.79 -19.79
C GLU A 184 2.02 -19.04 -20.90
N SER A 185 3.27 -19.43 -21.21
CA SER A 185 4.07 -18.78 -22.25
C SER A 185 3.57 -19.05 -23.67
N GLN A 186 2.83 -20.14 -23.89
CA GLN A 186 2.23 -20.52 -25.17
C GLN A 186 0.77 -20.04 -25.32
N SER A 187 0.25 -19.28 -24.37
CA SER A 187 -1.12 -18.77 -24.46
C SER A 187 -1.28 -17.80 -25.63
N THR A 188 -2.29 -18.06 -26.46
CA THR A 188 -2.66 -17.21 -27.62
C THR A 188 -3.86 -16.32 -27.32
N ASN A 189 -4.34 -16.30 -26.08
CA ASN A 189 -5.54 -15.56 -25.71
C ASN A 189 -5.24 -14.06 -25.50
N TRP A 190 -5.67 -13.21 -26.42
CA TRP A 190 -5.57 -11.77 -26.35
C TRP A 190 -6.65 -11.11 -25.47
N ASN A 191 -7.78 -11.79 -25.28
CA ASN A 191 -8.92 -11.24 -24.57
C ASN A 191 -8.79 -11.30 -23.05
N ASN A 192 -7.73 -11.95 -22.55
CA ASN A 192 -7.48 -12.09 -21.12
C ASN A 192 -6.22 -11.31 -20.72
N SER A 193 -6.40 -10.11 -20.17
CA SER A 193 -5.33 -9.49 -19.38
C SER A 193 -5.46 -9.94 -17.92
N ASN A 194 -4.39 -10.49 -17.39
CA ASN A 194 -4.35 -11.02 -16.04
C ASN A 194 -3.26 -10.27 -15.25
N SER A 195 -3.55 -9.82 -14.03
CA SER A 195 -2.59 -9.13 -13.17
C SER A 195 -1.35 -9.95 -12.81
N ASN A 196 -1.40 -11.27 -13.01
CA ASN A 196 -0.22 -12.11 -12.90
C ASN A 196 0.74 -11.93 -14.08
N TRP A 197 0.23 -11.61 -15.28
CA TRP A 197 1.02 -11.29 -16.45
C TRP A 197 1.41 -9.81 -16.45
N GLN A 198 2.69 -9.54 -16.31
CA GLN A 198 3.24 -8.19 -16.38
C GLN A 198 4.31 -8.13 -17.45
N LEU A 199 4.52 -6.95 -17.99
CA LEU A 199 5.51 -6.73 -19.05
C LEU A 199 6.31 -5.46 -18.78
N PHE A 200 7.62 -5.62 -18.78
CA PHE A 200 8.55 -4.52 -18.82
C PHE A 200 9.30 -4.52 -20.14
N ILE A 201 9.56 -3.33 -20.67
CA ILE A 201 10.34 -3.13 -21.89
C ILE A 201 11.45 -2.14 -21.63
N LYS A 202 12.62 -2.37 -22.22
CA LYS A 202 13.69 -1.40 -22.32
C LYS A 202 13.80 -0.94 -23.77
N VAL A 203 13.70 0.35 -23.99
CA VAL A 203 13.77 0.95 -25.34
C VAL A 203 15.10 1.64 -25.57
N LYS A 204 15.61 1.58 -26.82
CA LYS A 204 16.84 2.28 -27.20
C LYS A 204 16.70 3.81 -27.17
N SER A 205 15.47 4.29 -27.43
CA SER A 205 15.14 5.72 -27.42
C SER A 205 13.69 5.91 -27.02
N SER A 206 13.45 6.76 -26.04
CA SER A 206 12.11 7.13 -25.58
C SER A 206 11.28 7.86 -26.67
N ALA A 207 11.93 8.48 -27.66
CA ALA A 207 11.27 9.18 -28.75
C ALA A 207 10.44 8.23 -29.66
N SER A 208 10.82 6.96 -29.75
CA SER A 208 10.09 5.97 -30.57
C SER A 208 8.92 5.30 -29.84
N LEU A 209 8.84 5.47 -28.53
CA LEU A 209 7.86 4.79 -27.68
C LEU A 209 6.40 5.10 -28.05
N PRO A 210 5.98 6.36 -28.31
CA PRO A 210 4.59 6.67 -28.63
C PRO A 210 4.10 5.93 -29.90
N ASN A 211 4.89 5.92 -30.96
CA ASN A 211 4.53 5.22 -32.20
C ASN A 211 4.47 3.70 -32.01
N MET A 212 5.38 3.16 -31.22
CA MET A 212 5.38 1.74 -30.89
C MET A 212 4.13 1.35 -30.10
N ILE A 213 3.79 2.12 -29.07
CA ILE A 213 2.59 1.85 -28.25
C ILE A 213 1.33 1.99 -29.09
N GLN A 214 1.22 3.02 -29.91
CA GLN A 214 0.08 3.17 -30.82
C GLN A 214 -0.09 1.97 -31.76
N THR A 215 1.01 1.43 -32.28
CA THR A 215 0.97 0.25 -33.16
C THR A 215 0.60 -1.01 -32.39
N ALA A 216 1.14 -1.19 -31.18
CA ALA A 216 0.78 -2.30 -30.30
C ALA A 216 -0.70 -2.21 -29.85
N ASP A 217 -1.17 -1.02 -29.51
CA ASP A 217 -2.56 -0.75 -29.14
C ASP A 217 -3.53 -1.10 -30.29
N LYS A 218 -3.20 -0.67 -31.51
CA LYS A 218 -3.96 -1.06 -32.70
C LYS A 218 -4.03 -2.58 -32.87
N LYS A 219 -2.92 -3.29 -32.65
CA LYS A 219 -2.90 -4.75 -32.73
C LYS A 219 -3.79 -5.39 -31.66
N VAL A 220 -3.71 -4.89 -30.42
CA VAL A 220 -4.56 -5.40 -29.33
C VAL A 220 -6.03 -5.15 -29.66
N TYR A 221 -6.39 -3.96 -30.15
CA TYR A 221 -7.76 -3.67 -30.57
C TYR A 221 -8.21 -4.61 -31.70
N GLU A 222 -7.40 -4.84 -32.74
CA GLU A 222 -7.70 -5.78 -33.83
C GLU A 222 -7.98 -7.21 -33.32
N MET A 223 -7.31 -7.64 -32.27
CA MET A 223 -7.43 -8.99 -31.71
C MET A 223 -8.59 -9.11 -30.70
N THR A 224 -9.05 -8.00 -30.12
CA THR A 224 -10.00 -8.02 -28.98
C THR A 224 -11.35 -7.39 -29.30
N HIS A 225 -11.44 -6.52 -30.31
CA HIS A 225 -12.66 -5.75 -30.61
C HIS A 225 -13.89 -6.64 -30.85
N ALA A 226 -13.73 -7.78 -31.52
CA ALA A 226 -14.84 -8.70 -31.82
C ALA A 226 -15.55 -9.23 -30.56
N GLU A 227 -14.85 -9.28 -29.43
CA GLU A 227 -15.38 -9.67 -28.13
C GLU A 227 -15.74 -8.46 -27.28
N PHE A 228 -14.82 -7.49 -27.14
CA PHE A 228 -15.00 -6.37 -26.21
C PHE A 228 -16.00 -5.31 -26.69
N ASP A 229 -16.10 -5.07 -28.01
CA ASP A 229 -17.11 -4.13 -28.54
C ASP A 229 -18.55 -4.59 -28.26
N LYS A 230 -18.77 -5.91 -28.18
CA LYS A 230 -20.07 -6.47 -27.74
C LYS A 230 -20.43 -6.04 -26.32
N PHE A 231 -19.40 -5.75 -25.52
CA PHE A 231 -19.51 -5.39 -24.12
C PHE A 231 -19.33 -3.88 -23.88
N GLY A 232 -19.22 -3.08 -24.95
CA GLY A 232 -19.05 -1.62 -24.87
C GLY A 232 -17.73 -1.17 -24.26
N PHE A 233 -16.73 -2.07 -24.23
CA PHE A 233 -15.38 -1.78 -23.78
C PHE A 233 -14.42 -1.70 -24.94
N LYS A 234 -13.35 -0.93 -24.73
CA LYS A 234 -12.14 -1.02 -25.53
C LYS A 234 -10.96 -1.29 -24.63
N MET A 235 -10.12 -2.23 -25.03
CA MET A 235 -8.87 -2.50 -24.34
C MET A 235 -7.75 -1.72 -25.02
N HIS A 236 -7.03 -0.92 -24.25
CA HIS A 236 -5.89 -0.13 -24.67
C HIS A 236 -4.62 -0.56 -23.98
N ILE A 237 -3.49 -0.38 -24.66
CA ILE A 237 -2.15 -0.59 -24.11
C ILE A 237 -1.52 0.77 -23.83
N ASN A 238 -0.99 0.90 -22.64
CA ASN A 238 -0.31 2.10 -22.15
C ASN A 238 1.01 1.74 -21.51
N THR A 239 1.85 2.74 -21.28
CA THR A 239 3.12 2.58 -20.58
C THR A 239 3.29 3.60 -19.49
N VAL A 240 4.03 3.20 -18.44
CA VAL A 240 4.48 4.08 -17.38
C VAL A 240 6.00 3.94 -17.22
N PRO A 241 6.75 5.06 -17.11
CA PRO A 241 8.18 5.01 -16.81
C PRO A 241 8.44 4.32 -15.49
N LEU A 242 9.51 3.53 -15.41
CA LEU A 242 9.88 2.81 -14.19
C LEU A 242 9.96 3.75 -12.97
N LYS A 243 10.54 4.93 -13.12
CA LYS A 243 10.68 5.94 -12.06
C LYS A 243 9.36 6.46 -11.48
N ASP A 244 8.25 6.37 -12.25
CA ASP A 244 6.93 6.82 -11.82
C ASP A 244 6.04 5.66 -11.37
N LEU A 245 6.46 4.43 -11.60
CA LEU A 245 5.67 3.21 -11.37
C LEU A 245 5.19 3.10 -9.92
N HIS A 246 6.08 3.37 -8.95
CA HIS A 246 5.77 3.30 -7.52
C HIS A 246 4.59 4.21 -7.10
N PHE A 247 4.34 5.28 -7.84
CA PHE A 247 3.29 6.26 -7.56
C PHE A 247 2.00 6.02 -8.37
N THR A 248 1.89 4.92 -9.10
CA THR A 248 0.68 4.58 -9.85
C THR A 248 -0.29 3.80 -8.99
N SER A 249 -1.60 4.00 -9.22
CA SER A 249 -2.67 3.34 -8.43
C SER A 249 -2.71 1.82 -8.60
N TYR A 250 -2.10 1.29 -9.65
CA TYR A 250 -2.00 -0.13 -9.96
C TYR A 250 -0.63 -0.74 -9.64
N ALA A 251 0.29 0.03 -9.03
CA ALA A 251 1.52 -0.53 -8.49
C ALA A 251 1.24 -1.38 -7.24
N GLN A 252 2.03 -2.43 -7.02
CA GLN A 252 1.80 -3.39 -5.94
C GLN A 252 1.85 -2.75 -4.55
N ASN A 253 2.76 -1.80 -4.33
CA ASN A 253 2.91 -1.04 -3.09
C ASN A 253 2.84 0.45 -3.40
N ASN A 254 1.70 0.89 -3.92
CA ASN A 254 1.53 2.26 -4.37
C ASN A 254 1.46 3.25 -3.22
N VAL A 255 2.03 4.41 -3.46
CA VAL A 255 1.96 5.58 -2.58
C VAL A 255 1.45 6.77 -3.38
N ASP A 256 0.51 7.52 -2.82
CA ASP A 256 0.04 8.73 -3.48
C ASP A 256 1.06 9.88 -3.29
N LYS A 257 1.55 10.45 -4.40
CA LYS A 257 2.43 11.64 -4.39
C LYS A 257 1.83 12.79 -3.57
N LYS A 258 0.51 12.94 -3.54
CA LYS A 258 -0.17 14.00 -2.76
C LYS A 258 0.06 13.84 -1.27
N ILE A 259 0.08 12.59 -0.78
CA ILE A 259 0.38 12.29 0.63
C ILE A 259 1.83 12.70 0.94
N MET A 260 2.78 12.41 0.03
CA MET A 260 4.17 12.80 0.22
C MET A 260 4.34 14.32 0.27
N TYR A 261 3.71 15.06 -0.63
CA TYR A 261 3.70 16.54 -0.58
C TYR A 261 3.01 17.07 0.68
N GLY A 262 1.96 16.41 1.14
CA GLY A 262 1.32 16.72 2.42
C GLY A 262 2.27 16.56 3.61
N LEU A 263 3.05 15.45 3.65
CA LEU A 263 4.07 15.22 4.69
C LEU A 263 5.17 16.27 4.65
N ILE A 264 5.65 16.66 3.47
CA ILE A 264 6.62 17.77 3.31
C ILE A 264 6.03 19.06 3.90
N GLY A 265 4.79 19.39 3.57
CA GLY A 265 4.09 20.56 4.12
C GLY A 265 4.02 20.54 5.64
N ILE A 266 3.69 19.39 6.23
CA ILE A 266 3.69 19.18 7.69
C ILE A 266 5.09 19.42 8.27
N GLY A 267 6.14 18.87 7.66
CA GLY A 267 7.53 19.08 8.07
C GLY A 267 7.91 20.57 8.08
N VAL A 268 7.57 21.30 7.02
CA VAL A 268 7.81 22.75 6.93
C VAL A 268 7.07 23.50 8.04
N PHE A 269 5.80 23.18 8.31
CA PHE A 269 5.05 23.84 9.39
C PHE A 269 5.64 23.55 10.78
N LEU A 270 6.05 22.31 11.05
CA LEU A 270 6.71 21.96 12.33
C LEU A 270 8.03 22.70 12.51
N LEU A 271 8.79 22.83 11.42
CA LEU A 271 10.03 23.60 11.42
C LEU A 271 9.77 25.09 11.71
N LEU A 272 8.81 25.69 11.02
CA LEU A 272 8.43 27.08 11.23
C LEU A 272 7.98 27.30 12.68
N LEU A 273 7.18 26.40 13.27
CA LEU A 273 6.80 26.46 14.68
C LEU A 273 8.00 26.43 15.61
N ALA A 274 8.97 25.54 15.36
CA ALA A 274 10.19 25.46 16.15
C ALA A 274 11.03 26.74 16.05
N CYS A 275 11.16 27.31 14.85
CA CYS A 275 11.85 28.58 14.61
C CYS A 275 11.12 29.74 15.29
N VAL A 276 9.80 29.86 15.13
CA VAL A 276 8.97 30.91 15.76
C VAL A 276 9.11 30.86 17.28
N ASN A 277 9.08 29.67 17.85
CA ASN A 277 9.26 29.47 19.27
C ASN A 277 10.64 29.95 19.76
N TYR A 278 11.70 29.58 19.01
CA TYR A 278 13.05 30.11 19.32
C TYR A 278 13.15 31.63 19.17
N ILE A 279 12.57 32.21 18.11
CA ILE A 279 12.55 33.68 17.90
C ILE A 279 11.86 34.37 19.08
N ASN A 280 10.73 33.84 19.54
CA ASN A 280 9.97 34.38 20.68
C ASN A 280 10.82 34.37 21.95
N LEU A 281 11.51 33.26 22.26
CA LEU A 281 12.40 33.12 23.41
C LEU A 281 13.62 34.05 23.31
N ALA A 282 14.34 34.03 22.18
CA ALA A 282 15.49 34.88 21.96
C ALA A 282 15.14 36.37 22.06
N THR A 283 13.97 36.75 21.50
CA THR A 283 13.49 38.13 21.57
C THR A 283 13.12 38.55 22.99
N ALA A 284 12.56 37.63 23.78
CA ALA A 284 12.22 37.92 25.20
C ALA A 284 13.48 38.23 26.05
N GLN A 285 14.63 37.65 25.70
CA GLN A 285 15.90 37.86 26.40
C GLN A 285 16.63 39.15 25.99
N ILE A 286 16.24 39.78 24.84
CA ILE A 286 16.93 41.02 24.36
C ILE A 286 16.94 42.15 25.39
N PRO A 287 15.88 42.48 26.14
CA PRO A 287 15.93 43.53 27.14
C PRO A 287 16.97 43.30 28.22
N GLN A 288 17.15 42.07 28.66
CA GLN A 288 18.16 41.69 29.66
C GLN A 288 19.60 41.81 29.09
N ARG A 289 19.77 41.47 27.79
CA ARG A 289 21.06 41.59 27.10
C ARG A 289 21.35 43.00 26.54
N ALA A 290 20.35 43.89 26.56
CA ALA A 290 20.50 45.23 25.98
C ALA A 290 21.65 46.04 26.60
N LYS A 291 21.86 45.92 27.92
CA LYS A 291 22.93 46.56 28.63
C LYS A 291 24.33 46.08 28.15
N GLU A 292 24.49 44.78 28.04
CA GLU A 292 25.70 44.16 27.51
C GLU A 292 26.00 44.62 26.07
N ILE A 293 24.99 44.58 25.18
CA ILE A 293 25.09 45.01 23.80
C ILE A 293 25.45 46.52 23.72
N GLY A 294 24.84 47.33 24.59
CA GLY A 294 25.10 48.77 24.71
C GLY A 294 26.56 49.03 25.10
N ILE A 295 27.08 48.36 26.12
CA ILE A 295 28.49 48.45 26.56
C ILE A 295 29.46 48.02 25.44
N ARG A 296 29.19 46.91 24.76
CA ARG A 296 30.02 46.47 23.63
C ARG A 296 30.06 47.53 22.50
N LYS A 297 28.92 48.14 22.16
CA LYS A 297 28.83 49.24 21.19
C LYS A 297 29.59 50.47 21.61
N THR A 298 29.56 50.86 22.92
CA THR A 298 30.31 52.01 23.45
C THR A 298 31.82 51.78 23.43
N LEU A 299 32.26 50.51 23.58
CA LEU A 299 33.65 50.10 23.45
C LEU A 299 34.12 49.95 21.98
N GLY A 300 33.29 50.34 21.01
CA GLY A 300 33.64 50.38 19.59
C GLY A 300 33.48 49.05 18.83
N GLU A 301 32.75 48.05 19.41
CA GLU A 301 32.47 46.80 18.70
C GLU A 301 31.58 47.06 17.48
N SER A 302 32.03 46.55 16.31
CA SER A 302 31.30 46.76 15.07
C SER A 302 30.01 45.97 15.00
N GLN A 303 29.02 46.51 14.30
CA GLN A 303 27.72 45.85 14.09
C GLN A 303 27.84 44.46 13.46
N LYS A 304 28.82 44.30 12.54
CA LYS A 304 29.09 43.00 11.93
C LYS A 304 29.51 41.95 12.95
N ARG A 305 30.36 42.34 13.94
CA ARG A 305 30.84 41.41 14.97
C ARG A 305 29.74 40.98 15.91
N ILE A 306 28.83 41.91 16.29
CA ILE A 306 27.64 41.57 17.09
C ILE A 306 26.71 40.65 16.35
N THR A 307 26.47 40.90 15.04
CA THR A 307 25.68 39.98 14.18
C THR A 307 26.27 38.59 14.08
N THR A 308 27.58 38.49 13.85
CA THR A 308 28.29 37.20 13.78
C THR A 308 28.21 36.45 15.09
N PHE A 309 28.30 37.14 16.23
CA PHE A 309 28.17 36.52 17.54
C PHE A 309 26.78 35.88 17.72
N PHE A 310 25.70 36.58 17.39
CA PHE A 310 24.33 36.03 17.46
C PHE A 310 24.12 34.88 16.48
N LEU A 311 24.68 34.96 15.28
CA LEU A 311 24.64 33.86 14.32
C LEU A 311 25.34 32.62 14.85
N LEU A 312 26.57 32.78 15.42
CA LEU A 312 27.32 31.68 16.01
C LEU A 312 26.61 31.07 17.22
N GLU A 313 26.06 31.91 18.12
CA GLU A 313 25.26 31.43 19.26
C GLU A 313 24.07 30.58 18.78
N THR A 314 23.28 31.10 17.81
CA THR A 314 22.14 30.38 17.23
C THR A 314 22.57 29.10 16.51
N PHE A 315 23.69 29.15 15.80
CA PHE A 315 24.27 27.99 15.13
C PHE A 315 24.65 26.89 16.15
N CYS A 316 25.35 27.25 17.22
CA CYS A 316 25.72 26.29 18.27
C CYS A 316 24.50 25.64 18.94
N ILE A 317 23.46 26.43 19.24
CA ILE A 317 22.20 25.92 19.80
C ILE A 317 21.50 24.99 18.78
N THR A 318 21.48 25.37 17.50
CA THR A 318 20.87 24.54 16.46
C THR A 318 21.65 23.23 16.25
N ALA A 319 22.98 23.31 16.19
CA ALA A 319 23.84 22.13 16.06
C ALA A 319 23.69 21.17 17.24
N PHE A 320 23.62 21.72 18.48
CA PHE A 320 23.33 20.90 19.65
C PHE A 320 21.92 20.28 19.61
N SER A 321 20.92 21.02 19.09
CA SER A 321 19.58 20.51 18.86
C SER A 321 19.53 19.38 17.83
N VAL A 322 20.36 19.43 16.79
CA VAL A 322 20.53 18.33 15.81
C VAL A 322 21.11 17.08 16.51
N LEU A 323 22.12 17.24 17.36
CA LEU A 323 22.66 16.10 18.14
C LEU A 323 21.60 15.47 19.04
N LEU A 324 20.81 16.30 19.74
CA LEU A 324 19.71 15.83 20.58
C LEU A 324 18.55 15.22 19.79
N SER A 325 18.41 15.56 18.53
CA SER A 325 17.33 14.99 17.70
C SER A 325 17.56 13.50 17.37
N TRP A 326 18.79 13.00 17.44
CA TRP A 326 19.11 11.59 17.23
C TRP A 326 18.40 10.63 18.21
N PRO A 327 18.60 10.76 19.54
CA PRO A 327 17.90 9.90 20.48
C PRO A 327 16.39 10.06 20.43
N LEU A 328 15.88 11.27 20.17
CA LEU A 328 14.45 11.50 19.99
C LEU A 328 13.91 10.76 18.76
N LEU A 329 14.66 10.74 17.66
CA LEU A 329 14.29 9.99 16.46
C LEU A 329 14.19 8.50 16.74
N LEU A 330 15.11 7.92 17.51
CA LEU A 330 15.06 6.50 17.90
C LEU A 330 13.80 6.18 18.70
N VAL A 331 13.42 7.03 19.65
CA VAL A 331 12.18 6.89 20.42
C VAL A 331 10.96 6.95 19.48
N VAL A 332 10.91 7.91 18.59
CA VAL A 332 9.80 8.05 17.63
C VAL A 332 9.72 6.85 16.68
N GLN A 333 10.85 6.35 16.19
CA GLN A 333 10.92 5.15 15.35
C GLN A 333 10.40 3.90 16.09
N THR A 334 10.70 3.78 17.39
CA THR A 334 10.19 2.67 18.21
C THR A 334 8.68 2.75 18.37
N ILE A 335 8.13 3.93 18.64
CA ILE A 335 6.68 4.16 18.75
C ILE A 335 5.96 3.89 17.43
N LEU A 336 6.57 4.27 16.32
CA LEU A 336 6.00 4.11 14.97
C LEU A 336 6.47 2.84 14.26
N SER A 337 7.17 1.93 14.93
CA SER A 337 7.79 0.74 14.32
C SER A 337 6.84 -0.11 13.49
N ALA A 338 5.58 -0.23 13.91
CA ALA A 338 4.54 -0.97 13.19
C ALA A 338 3.99 -0.23 11.94
N TYR A 339 4.31 1.07 11.80
CA TYR A 339 3.78 1.93 10.73
C TYR A 339 4.84 2.37 9.72
N ILE A 340 6.11 2.18 10.08
CA ILE A 340 7.26 2.47 9.20
C ILE A 340 7.57 1.19 8.42
N PRO A 341 7.71 1.23 7.09
CA PRO A 341 8.13 0.07 6.31
C PRO A 341 9.44 -0.52 6.85
N ASP A 342 9.52 -1.85 6.99
CA ASP A 342 10.74 -2.50 7.49
C ASP A 342 11.95 -2.22 6.60
N GLN A 343 11.72 -2.09 5.30
CA GLN A 343 12.74 -1.72 4.32
C GLN A 343 13.33 -0.33 4.58
N LEU A 344 12.56 0.62 5.12
CA LEU A 344 13.08 1.94 5.52
C LEU A 344 14.11 1.85 6.66
N LYS A 345 13.96 0.85 7.55
CA LYS A 345 14.94 0.59 8.62
C LYS A 345 16.28 0.12 8.05
N LEU A 346 16.21 -0.61 6.93
CA LEU A 346 17.37 -1.20 6.26
C LEU A 346 17.99 -0.28 5.20
N TYR A 347 17.31 0.82 4.83
CA TYR A 347 17.79 1.77 3.82
C TYR A 347 18.74 2.80 4.44
N PRO A 348 20.06 2.62 4.32
CA PRO A 348 21.04 3.60 4.78
C PRO A 348 21.26 4.65 3.67
N ASP A 349 20.88 5.88 3.92
CA ASP A 349 21.31 7.03 3.12
C ASP A 349 22.05 8.04 4.01
N PRO A 350 23.29 7.72 4.46
CA PRO A 350 24.03 8.59 5.37
C PRO A 350 24.39 9.93 4.72
N TRP A 351 24.65 9.95 3.42
CA TRP A 351 25.02 11.17 2.70
C TRP A 351 23.84 12.11 2.50
N GLY A 352 22.69 11.60 2.04
CA GLY A 352 21.46 12.37 1.89
C GLY A 352 20.98 12.94 3.22
N VAL A 353 20.98 12.13 4.28
CA VAL A 353 20.64 12.57 5.63
C VAL A 353 21.62 13.63 6.15
N SER A 354 22.94 13.44 5.99
CA SER A 354 23.93 14.41 6.44
C SER A 354 23.81 15.75 5.72
N LEU A 355 23.60 15.71 4.40
CA LEU A 355 23.39 16.91 3.59
C LEU A 355 22.10 17.63 4.00
N PHE A 356 21.02 16.88 4.17
CA PHE A 356 19.75 17.43 4.65
C PHE A 356 19.90 18.12 6.00
N LEU A 357 20.52 17.47 6.99
CA LEU A 357 20.73 18.04 8.33
C LEU A 357 21.65 19.28 8.29
N ALA A 358 22.66 19.29 7.43
CA ALA A 358 23.52 20.47 7.23
C ALA A 358 22.72 21.66 6.67
N ILE A 359 21.95 21.44 5.60
CA ILE A 359 21.08 22.47 4.99
C ILE A 359 20.05 22.94 6.00
N LEU A 360 19.43 22.02 6.73
CA LEU A 360 18.42 22.31 7.75
C LEU A 360 19.02 23.17 8.87
N THR A 361 20.22 22.84 9.36
CA THR A 361 20.93 23.62 10.39
C THR A 361 21.21 25.04 9.95
N ILE A 362 21.69 25.21 8.73
CA ILE A 362 21.95 26.53 8.15
C ILE A 362 20.64 27.32 8.02
N THR A 363 19.60 26.72 7.48
CA THR A 363 18.29 27.36 7.27
C THR A 363 17.65 27.79 8.59
N ILE A 364 17.65 26.91 9.60
CA ILE A 364 17.15 27.24 10.94
C ILE A 364 17.93 28.38 11.56
N THR A 365 19.27 28.36 11.45
CA THR A 365 20.14 29.40 12.01
C THR A 365 19.79 30.78 11.43
N PHE A 366 19.69 30.88 10.09
CA PHE A 366 19.35 32.16 9.46
C PHE A 366 17.94 32.65 9.77
N ILE A 367 16.93 31.78 9.73
CA ILE A 367 15.54 32.13 10.04
C ILE A 367 15.43 32.57 11.51
N SER A 368 16.01 31.79 12.42
CA SER A 368 15.87 32.00 13.87
C SER A 368 16.69 33.18 14.38
N ALA A 369 17.86 33.44 13.82
CA ALA A 369 18.69 34.59 14.21
C ALA A 369 18.24 35.90 13.56
N GLY A 370 17.55 35.86 12.42
CA GLY A 370 17.25 37.03 11.60
C GLY A 370 16.54 38.15 12.36
N TYR A 371 15.40 37.85 12.99
CA TYR A 371 14.63 38.85 13.72
C TYR A 371 15.32 39.37 14.99
N PRO A 372 15.91 38.53 15.86
CA PRO A 372 16.75 39.01 16.99
C PRO A 372 17.87 39.95 16.55
N ILE A 373 18.58 39.63 15.47
CA ILE A 373 19.64 40.51 14.92
C ILE A 373 19.09 41.87 14.49
N LEU A 374 17.95 41.89 13.78
CA LEU A 374 17.30 43.15 13.39
C LEU A 374 16.96 44.03 14.60
N LEU A 375 16.52 43.43 15.70
CA LEU A 375 16.20 44.15 16.94
C LEU A 375 17.45 44.68 17.63
N THR A 376 18.51 43.87 17.75
CA THR A 376 19.78 44.30 18.37
C THR A 376 20.47 45.42 17.58
N ASN A 377 20.26 45.45 16.26
CA ASN A 377 20.75 46.54 15.42
C ASN A 377 20.07 47.87 15.73
N LYS A 378 18.83 47.88 16.15
CA LYS A 378 18.05 49.08 16.50
C LYS A 378 18.32 49.64 17.90
N ILE A 379 19.12 48.96 18.74
CA ILE A 379 19.47 49.43 20.09
C ILE A 379 20.40 50.64 19.99
N LYS A 380 19.91 51.80 20.43
CA LYS A 380 20.70 53.07 20.50
C LYS A 380 21.44 53.15 21.82
N ILE A 381 22.73 53.51 21.79
CA ILE A 381 23.62 53.63 22.95
C ILE A 381 23.03 54.61 24.00
N VAL A 382 22.48 55.72 23.54
CA VAL A 382 21.91 56.78 24.41
C VAL A 382 20.70 56.30 25.22
N GLU A 383 19.90 55.42 24.66
CA GLU A 383 18.73 54.88 25.34
C GLU A 383 19.12 53.89 26.45
N VAL A 384 20.20 53.14 26.25
CA VAL A 384 20.70 52.14 27.23
C VAL A 384 21.33 52.85 28.44
N ILE A 385 22.05 53.99 28.24
CA ILE A 385 22.72 54.72 29.30
C ILE A 385 21.74 55.53 30.15
N LYS A 386 20.60 56.01 29.60
CA LYS A 386 19.57 56.81 30.30
C LYS A 386 18.62 55.98 31.20
N ILE A 387 18.68 54.65 31.17
CA ILE A 387 17.77 53.80 31.95
C ILE A 387 18.28 53.69 33.39
N SER A 388 17.80 54.58 34.27
CA SER A 388 17.75 54.34 35.69
C SER A 388 16.55 53.44 36.02
N HIS A 389 16.79 52.41 36.71
CA HIS A 389 16.06 51.29 37.37
C HIS A 389 14.53 51.10 37.25
N ALA A 390 13.75 51.93 36.53
CA ALA A 390 12.28 51.87 36.56
C ALA A 390 11.53 51.91 35.21
N GLN A 391 12.21 52.09 34.06
CA GLN A 391 11.50 52.15 32.78
C GLN A 391 11.86 50.93 31.92
N SER A 392 10.87 50.02 31.71
CA SER A 392 10.98 48.93 30.75
C SER A 392 11.24 49.47 29.33
N LEU A 393 12.40 49.16 28.76
CA LEU A 393 12.68 49.42 27.36
C LEU A 393 11.59 48.80 26.49
N LYS A 394 10.79 49.60 25.81
CA LYS A 394 9.88 49.11 24.76
C LYS A 394 10.72 48.76 23.52
N PHE A 395 11.43 47.60 23.59
CA PHE A 395 12.15 47.08 22.46
C PHE A 395 11.24 46.23 21.57
N GLY A 396 11.21 46.56 20.31
CA GLY A 396 10.51 45.83 19.29
C GLY A 396 9.03 46.15 19.13
N ASN A 397 8.53 45.86 17.97
CA ASN A 397 7.11 45.98 17.68
C ASN A 397 6.37 44.83 18.43
N LEU A 398 5.75 45.14 19.57
CA LEU A 398 4.88 44.22 20.31
C LEU A 398 3.87 43.55 19.37
N SER A 399 3.55 44.20 18.25
CA SER A 399 2.73 43.69 17.16
C SER A 399 3.32 42.47 16.49
N PHE A 400 4.62 42.43 16.16
CA PHE A 400 5.23 41.32 15.46
C PHE A 400 5.34 40.05 16.34
N ARG A 401 5.72 40.19 17.61
CA ARG A 401 5.74 39.07 18.56
C ARG A 401 4.33 38.51 18.79
N LYS A 402 3.32 39.36 18.94
CA LYS A 402 1.92 38.93 19.03
C LYS A 402 1.49 38.18 17.76
N MET A 403 1.87 38.70 16.58
CA MET A 403 1.60 38.02 15.30
C MET A 403 2.21 36.63 15.22
N LEU A 404 3.47 36.46 15.66
CA LEU A 404 4.12 35.16 15.70
C LEU A 404 3.42 34.17 16.65
N ILE A 405 2.96 34.64 17.81
CA ILE A 405 2.20 33.82 18.76
C ILE A 405 0.85 33.39 18.15
N ILE A 406 0.13 34.33 17.55
CA ILE A 406 -1.15 34.07 16.89
C ILE A 406 -0.94 33.04 15.77
N PHE A 407 0.09 33.22 14.96
CA PHE A 407 0.44 32.29 13.88
C PHE A 407 0.76 30.87 14.39
N GLN A 408 1.51 30.79 15.51
CA GLN A 408 1.80 29.51 16.17
C GLN A 408 0.53 28.79 16.64
N PHE A 409 -0.41 29.53 17.29
CA PHE A 409 -1.67 28.93 17.71
C PHE A 409 -2.58 28.57 16.55
N LEU A 410 -2.59 29.33 15.48
CA LEU A 410 -3.35 29.04 14.28
C LEU A 410 -2.91 27.71 13.66
N ILE A 411 -1.59 27.50 13.53
CA ILE A 411 -1.06 26.24 13.05
C ILE A 411 -1.42 25.07 13.99
N ALA A 412 -1.23 25.26 15.29
CA ALA A 412 -1.57 24.24 16.28
C ALA A 412 -3.06 23.86 16.20
N GLN A 413 -3.94 24.85 16.09
CA GLN A 413 -5.38 24.65 15.96
C GLN A 413 -5.74 23.90 14.67
N LEU A 414 -5.09 24.23 13.55
CA LEU A 414 -5.28 23.52 12.28
C LEU A 414 -4.92 22.02 12.40
N PHE A 415 -3.81 21.69 13.06
CA PHE A 415 -3.43 20.29 13.30
C PHE A 415 -4.44 19.57 14.21
N VAL A 416 -4.90 20.22 15.30
CA VAL A 416 -5.88 19.63 16.21
C VAL A 416 -7.19 19.33 15.48
N ILE A 417 -7.72 20.31 14.74
CA ILE A 417 -8.97 20.15 13.98
C ILE A 417 -8.83 19.03 12.94
N SER A 418 -7.72 19.04 12.16
CA SER A 418 -7.47 18.00 11.16
C SER A 418 -7.41 16.61 11.78
N THR A 419 -6.72 16.48 12.92
CA THR A 419 -6.61 15.21 13.66
C THR A 419 -7.96 14.73 14.17
N CYS A 420 -8.77 15.63 14.71
CA CYS A 420 -10.14 15.30 15.16
C CYS A 420 -11.01 14.83 13.99
N ILE A 421 -10.97 15.54 12.86
CA ILE A 421 -11.76 15.18 11.67
C ILE A 421 -11.34 13.80 11.15
N ILE A 422 -10.03 13.54 10.97
CA ILE A 422 -9.51 12.25 10.49
C ILE A 422 -9.88 11.14 11.49
N GLY A 423 -9.74 11.38 12.78
CA GLY A 423 -10.11 10.42 13.82
C GLY A 423 -11.60 10.07 13.80
N LEU A 424 -12.46 11.07 13.64
CA LEU A 424 -13.92 10.87 13.52
C LEU A 424 -14.30 10.14 12.24
N GLN A 425 -13.68 10.50 11.10
CA GLN A 425 -13.90 9.81 9.83
C GLN A 425 -13.49 8.34 9.91
N LEU A 426 -12.30 8.06 10.46
CA LEU A 426 -11.82 6.68 10.63
C LEU A 426 -12.70 5.87 11.59
N LYS A 427 -13.11 6.47 12.71
CA LYS A 427 -14.06 5.85 13.64
C LYS A 427 -15.38 5.53 12.94
N HIS A 428 -15.91 6.48 12.18
CA HIS A 428 -17.13 6.28 11.39
C HIS A 428 -16.95 5.12 10.39
N ALA A 429 -15.83 5.11 9.64
CA ALA A 429 -15.56 4.06 8.65
C ALA A 429 -15.45 2.66 9.26
N LEU A 430 -14.86 2.52 10.45
CA LEU A 430 -14.72 1.23 11.12
C LEU A 430 -15.99 0.78 11.86
N GLN A 431 -16.79 1.72 12.36
CA GLN A 431 -18.00 1.43 13.14
C GLN A 431 -19.29 1.38 12.31
N ASN A 432 -19.27 1.95 11.09
CA ASN A 432 -20.44 1.95 10.22
C ASN A 432 -20.84 0.54 9.85
N ASN A 433 -22.15 0.34 9.70
CA ASN A 433 -22.68 -0.92 9.17
C ASN A 433 -22.38 -0.98 7.66
N PRO A 434 -21.58 -1.95 7.20
CA PRO A 434 -21.24 -2.05 5.79
C PRO A 434 -22.39 -2.66 4.94
N GLY A 435 -23.56 -2.90 5.53
CA GLY A 435 -24.71 -3.54 4.90
C GLY A 435 -24.79 -5.05 5.16
N PHE A 436 -23.96 -5.56 6.08
CA PHE A 436 -23.93 -6.96 6.50
C PHE A 436 -23.33 -7.10 7.91
N ASP A 437 -23.57 -8.24 8.56
CA ASP A 437 -22.93 -8.58 9.84
C ASP A 437 -21.45 -8.93 9.63
N LYS A 438 -20.58 -8.37 10.46
CA LYS A 438 -19.11 -8.57 10.40
C LYS A 438 -18.52 -9.16 11.69
N ASP A 439 -19.26 -9.12 12.78
CA ASP A 439 -18.76 -9.47 14.12
C ASP A 439 -18.85 -10.97 14.38
N ALA A 440 -17.93 -11.49 15.18
CA ALA A 440 -17.82 -12.90 15.56
C ALA A 440 -17.69 -13.85 14.34
N ILE A 441 -17.14 -13.39 13.24
CA ILE A 441 -16.94 -14.17 12.03
C ILE A 441 -15.46 -14.54 11.89
N VAL A 442 -15.21 -15.84 11.68
CA VAL A 442 -13.89 -16.42 11.42
C VAL A 442 -13.88 -17.02 10.03
N THR A 443 -12.78 -16.87 9.34
CA THR A 443 -12.60 -17.40 7.98
C THR A 443 -11.41 -18.34 7.91
N LEU A 444 -11.59 -19.46 7.20
CA LEU A 444 -10.56 -20.45 6.91
C LEU A 444 -10.45 -20.62 5.39
N ARG A 445 -9.27 -20.49 4.84
CA ARG A 445 -9.00 -20.78 3.43
C ARG A 445 -8.74 -22.28 3.27
N PHE A 446 -9.41 -22.93 2.32
CA PHE A 446 -9.12 -24.32 2.02
C PHE A 446 -7.75 -24.50 1.39
N PRO A 447 -7.06 -25.63 1.68
CA PRO A 447 -5.78 -25.91 1.07
C PRO A 447 -5.91 -26.07 -0.46
N SER A 448 -4.85 -25.73 -1.17
CA SER A 448 -4.79 -25.97 -2.60
C SER A 448 -4.67 -27.47 -2.93
N LYS A 449 -4.53 -27.73 -4.22
CA LYS A 449 -4.37 -29.10 -4.73
C LYS A 449 -3.18 -29.85 -4.13
N SER A 450 -2.12 -29.16 -3.70
CA SER A 450 -0.95 -29.79 -3.09
C SER A 450 -1.21 -30.45 -1.74
N TYR A 451 -2.21 -29.97 -1.01
CA TYR A 451 -2.68 -30.57 0.24
C TYR A 451 -3.88 -31.52 0.01
N GLN A 452 -4.46 -31.48 -1.18
CA GLN A 452 -5.65 -32.27 -1.56
C GLN A 452 -5.32 -33.71 -1.97
N ASP A 453 -4.53 -34.45 -1.19
CA ASP A 453 -4.50 -35.91 -1.29
C ASP A 453 -5.82 -36.55 -0.84
N SER A 454 -6.72 -35.78 -0.26
CA SER A 454 -8.06 -36.20 0.15
C SER A 454 -9.11 -35.55 -0.77
N HIS A 455 -9.95 -36.38 -1.37
CA HIS A 455 -11.13 -35.93 -2.11
C HIS A 455 -12.21 -35.35 -1.20
N VAL A 456 -11.82 -34.56 -0.18
CA VAL A 456 -12.74 -33.98 0.78
C VAL A 456 -13.66 -32.99 0.08
N ASP A 457 -14.95 -33.20 0.25
CA ASP A 457 -15.95 -32.25 -0.20
C ASP A 457 -16.07 -31.12 0.83
N PRO A 458 -15.83 -29.83 0.44
CA PRO A 458 -16.00 -28.69 1.34
C PRO A 458 -17.38 -28.63 2.02
N PHE A 459 -18.43 -29.10 1.36
CA PHE A 459 -19.77 -29.15 1.93
C PHE A 459 -19.88 -30.16 3.08
N VAL A 460 -19.22 -31.32 2.99
CA VAL A 460 -19.17 -32.31 4.07
C VAL A 460 -18.43 -31.73 5.27
N PHE A 461 -17.28 -31.11 5.03
CA PHE A 461 -16.54 -30.43 6.10
C PHE A 461 -17.35 -29.30 6.74
N LYS A 462 -18.02 -28.46 5.95
CA LYS A 462 -18.92 -27.41 6.48
C LYS A 462 -19.98 -28.00 7.41
N GLN A 463 -20.59 -29.15 7.06
CA GLN A 463 -21.59 -29.79 7.91
C GLN A 463 -20.96 -30.25 9.24
N ALA A 464 -19.77 -30.84 9.21
CA ALA A 464 -19.09 -31.25 10.45
C ALA A 464 -18.85 -30.03 11.37
N ILE A 465 -18.45 -28.89 10.82
CA ILE A 465 -18.24 -27.65 11.58
C ILE A 465 -19.54 -27.08 12.14
N LYS A 466 -20.66 -27.15 11.43
CA LYS A 466 -21.95 -26.69 11.92
C LYS A 466 -22.44 -27.42 13.21
N HIS A 467 -21.94 -28.61 13.45
CA HIS A 467 -22.30 -29.39 14.65
C HIS A 467 -21.43 -29.08 15.87
N ILE A 468 -20.41 -28.25 15.74
CA ILE A 468 -19.54 -27.88 16.84
C ILE A 468 -20.27 -26.89 17.78
N ALA A 469 -20.26 -27.18 19.07
CA ALA A 469 -20.82 -26.27 20.08
C ALA A 469 -20.08 -24.91 20.02
N GLY A 470 -20.84 -23.81 19.95
CA GLY A 470 -20.30 -22.47 19.82
C GLY A 470 -20.23 -21.96 18.36
N VAL A 471 -20.46 -22.80 17.36
CA VAL A 471 -20.70 -22.39 15.98
C VAL A 471 -22.19 -22.09 15.79
N GLU A 472 -22.51 -20.86 15.45
CA GLU A 472 -23.88 -20.43 15.15
C GLU A 472 -24.26 -20.75 13.71
N GLN A 473 -23.36 -20.46 12.77
CA GLN A 473 -23.56 -20.71 11.35
C GLN A 473 -22.22 -20.97 10.64
N ALA A 474 -22.28 -21.67 9.51
CA ALA A 474 -21.15 -21.83 8.61
C ALA A 474 -21.60 -21.76 7.15
N SER A 475 -20.81 -21.12 6.30
CA SER A 475 -21.05 -20.89 4.88
C SER A 475 -19.76 -21.09 4.08
N LEU A 476 -19.91 -21.35 2.79
CA LEU A 476 -18.81 -21.42 1.83
C LEU A 476 -18.91 -20.28 0.83
N GLY A 477 -17.76 -19.72 0.44
CA GLY A 477 -17.71 -18.76 -0.65
C GLY A 477 -16.94 -17.48 -0.35
N HIS A 478 -17.24 -16.46 -1.12
CA HIS A 478 -16.57 -15.16 -1.03
C HIS A 478 -17.12 -14.32 0.13
N LEU A 479 -16.24 -13.51 0.71
CA LEU A 479 -16.62 -12.52 1.72
C LEU A 479 -17.29 -11.31 1.04
N PRO A 480 -18.25 -10.65 1.71
CA PRO A 480 -18.88 -9.45 1.17
C PRO A 480 -17.86 -8.34 0.85
N MET A 481 -17.12 -7.90 1.85
CA MET A 481 -16.05 -6.91 1.70
C MET A 481 -14.71 -7.61 1.62
N SER A 482 -14.18 -7.75 0.41
CA SER A 482 -12.88 -8.37 0.13
C SER A 482 -12.45 -8.11 -1.31
N ASN A 483 -11.19 -8.35 -1.60
CA ASN A 483 -10.69 -8.35 -2.98
C ASN A 483 -11.08 -9.64 -3.75
N ASP A 484 -11.71 -10.61 -3.07
CA ASP A 484 -12.18 -11.84 -3.70
C ASP A 484 -13.48 -11.56 -4.48
N HIS A 485 -13.35 -11.25 -5.74
CA HIS A 485 -14.47 -11.11 -6.69
C HIS A 485 -13.98 -11.31 -8.12
N TRP A 486 -14.91 -11.64 -8.99
CA TRP A 486 -14.67 -11.69 -10.43
C TRP A 486 -15.38 -10.48 -11.04
N GLY A 487 -14.67 -9.72 -11.87
CA GLY A 487 -15.30 -8.69 -12.71
C GLY A 487 -15.90 -9.34 -13.94
N ASN A 488 -17.12 -8.97 -14.31
CA ASN A 488 -17.70 -9.41 -15.54
C ASN A 488 -18.80 -8.46 -16.03
N ALA A 489 -18.96 -8.38 -17.34
CA ALA A 489 -20.07 -7.69 -17.95
C ALA A 489 -21.31 -8.57 -17.97
N VAL A 490 -22.44 -8.01 -17.58
CA VAL A 490 -23.75 -8.65 -17.68
C VAL A 490 -24.69 -7.79 -18.51
N PHE A 491 -25.64 -8.45 -19.18
CA PHE A 491 -26.61 -7.80 -20.07
C PHE A 491 -28.02 -8.04 -19.56
N SER A 492 -28.82 -6.98 -19.48
CA SER A 492 -30.25 -7.06 -19.28
C SER A 492 -30.99 -6.64 -20.55
N LYS A 493 -32.18 -7.20 -20.78
CA LYS A 493 -33.16 -6.62 -21.71
C LYS A 493 -34.04 -5.67 -20.89
N SER A 494 -33.89 -4.37 -21.11
CA SER A 494 -34.76 -3.32 -20.59
C SER A 494 -35.78 -2.91 -21.66
N ASP A 495 -36.85 -2.23 -21.26
CA ASP A 495 -37.85 -1.65 -22.16
C ASP A 495 -37.24 -0.66 -23.19
N THR A 496 -36.06 -0.11 -22.90
CA THR A 496 -35.29 0.83 -23.71
C THR A 496 -34.22 0.18 -24.58
N GLY A 497 -34.09 -1.15 -24.55
CA GLY A 497 -33.08 -1.90 -25.29
C GLY A 497 -32.20 -2.80 -24.40
N GLN A 498 -31.09 -3.25 -24.94
CA GLN A 498 -30.13 -4.05 -24.19
C GLN A 498 -29.24 -3.10 -23.36
N VAL A 499 -29.26 -3.27 -22.04
CA VAL A 499 -28.41 -2.54 -21.09
C VAL A 499 -27.30 -3.46 -20.62
N GLN A 500 -26.09 -2.94 -20.64
CA GLN A 500 -24.91 -3.61 -20.13
C GLN A 500 -24.45 -2.97 -18.83
N ALA A 501 -23.97 -3.78 -17.92
CA ALA A 501 -23.32 -3.31 -16.69
C ALA A 501 -22.15 -4.19 -16.30
N ASP A 502 -21.07 -3.55 -15.85
CA ASP A 502 -20.01 -4.20 -15.12
C ASP A 502 -20.43 -4.47 -13.70
N VAL A 503 -20.27 -5.70 -13.28
CA VAL A 503 -20.65 -6.17 -11.95
C VAL A 503 -19.53 -6.95 -11.29
N GLN A 504 -19.47 -6.86 -9.98
CA GLN A 504 -18.66 -7.77 -9.17
C GLN A 504 -19.42 -9.06 -8.92
N MET A 505 -18.85 -10.18 -9.33
CA MET A 505 -19.44 -11.49 -9.09
C MET A 505 -18.88 -12.09 -7.81
N LYS A 506 -19.78 -12.56 -6.95
CA LYS A 506 -19.44 -13.30 -5.73
C LYS A 506 -20.08 -14.65 -5.74
N PHE A 507 -19.25 -15.68 -5.62
CA PHE A 507 -19.73 -17.06 -5.49
C PHE A 507 -19.96 -17.38 -4.03
N VAL A 508 -21.16 -17.84 -3.71
CA VAL A 508 -21.60 -18.10 -2.34
C VAL A 508 -22.47 -19.35 -2.28
N ASP A 509 -22.56 -19.94 -1.11
CA ASP A 509 -23.58 -20.97 -0.86
C ASP A 509 -24.87 -20.37 -0.29
N GLN A 510 -25.87 -21.20 -0.12
CA GLN A 510 -27.19 -20.80 0.37
C GLN A 510 -27.19 -20.25 1.80
N ASP A 511 -26.24 -20.67 2.65
CA ASP A 511 -26.13 -20.26 4.05
C ASP A 511 -25.53 -18.84 4.21
N ASN A 512 -24.89 -18.31 3.17
CA ASN A 512 -24.18 -17.03 3.17
C ASN A 512 -25.09 -15.85 3.53
N PHE A 513 -26.30 -15.82 2.95
CA PHE A 513 -27.26 -14.73 3.20
C PHE A 513 -27.68 -14.64 4.66
N LYS A 514 -27.88 -15.80 5.30
CA LYS A 514 -28.25 -15.86 6.71
C LYS A 514 -27.07 -15.54 7.62
N LEU A 515 -25.86 -16.02 7.28
CA LEU A 515 -24.65 -15.80 8.05
C LEU A 515 -24.29 -14.31 8.13
N PHE A 516 -24.38 -13.60 7.00
CA PHE A 516 -24.09 -12.17 6.91
C PHE A 516 -25.33 -11.28 7.16
N ASN A 517 -26.50 -11.88 7.36
CA ASN A 517 -27.74 -11.17 7.63
C ASN A 517 -28.07 -10.12 6.56
N PHE A 518 -27.92 -10.47 5.26
CA PHE A 518 -28.24 -9.56 4.17
C PHE A 518 -29.72 -9.21 4.18
N LYS A 519 -30.03 -7.92 4.09
CA LYS A 519 -31.40 -7.42 3.99
C LYS A 519 -31.93 -7.63 2.56
N MET A 520 -32.91 -8.51 2.42
CA MET A 520 -33.61 -8.69 1.14
C MET A 520 -34.64 -7.58 0.94
N LEU A 521 -34.62 -6.96 -0.24
CA LEU A 521 -35.61 -5.93 -0.64
C LEU A 521 -36.76 -6.54 -1.44
N ALA A 522 -36.47 -7.55 -2.30
CA ALA A 522 -37.46 -8.25 -3.08
C ALA A 522 -37.00 -9.69 -3.36
N GLY A 523 -37.96 -10.58 -3.60
CA GLY A 523 -37.68 -11.98 -3.91
C GLY A 523 -37.19 -12.79 -2.70
N ARG A 524 -36.24 -13.70 -2.94
CA ARG A 524 -35.70 -14.63 -1.95
C ARG A 524 -34.18 -14.81 -2.07
N PRO A 525 -33.48 -15.26 -1.02
CA PRO A 525 -32.08 -15.65 -1.10
C PRO A 525 -31.89 -16.86 -2.04
N LEU A 526 -30.60 -17.06 -2.44
CA LEU A 526 -30.20 -18.23 -3.25
C LEU A 526 -30.47 -19.54 -2.52
N GLN A 527 -30.93 -20.53 -3.27
CA GLN A 527 -31.10 -21.90 -2.84
C GLN A 527 -30.18 -22.83 -3.64
N LEU A 528 -30.01 -24.07 -3.19
CA LEU A 528 -29.18 -25.05 -3.90
C LEU A 528 -29.64 -25.29 -5.34
N ALA A 529 -30.95 -25.26 -5.57
CA ALA A 529 -31.57 -25.42 -6.90
C ALA A 529 -31.20 -24.29 -7.87
N ASP A 530 -30.76 -23.12 -7.37
CA ASP A 530 -30.43 -21.97 -8.18
C ASP A 530 -28.99 -22.00 -8.78
N THR A 531 -28.21 -23.04 -8.51
CA THR A 531 -26.77 -23.12 -8.84
C THR A 531 -26.47 -22.85 -10.32
N SER A 532 -27.37 -23.24 -11.22
CA SER A 532 -27.18 -23.03 -12.67
C SER A 532 -28.06 -21.95 -13.27
N THR A 533 -29.09 -21.50 -12.55
CA THR A 533 -30.20 -20.74 -13.10
C THR A 533 -30.52 -19.44 -12.38
N GLY A 534 -30.26 -19.37 -11.07
CA GLY A 534 -30.65 -18.24 -10.24
C GLY A 534 -29.47 -17.33 -9.86
N ILE A 535 -29.78 -16.06 -9.67
CA ILE A 535 -28.85 -15.05 -9.16
C ILE A 535 -29.57 -14.09 -8.22
N VAL A 536 -28.78 -13.46 -7.33
CA VAL A 536 -29.24 -12.35 -6.50
C VAL A 536 -28.41 -11.11 -6.81
N LEU A 537 -29.09 -9.98 -6.97
CA LEU A 537 -28.48 -8.67 -7.22
C LEU A 537 -28.46 -7.83 -5.94
N ASN A 538 -27.54 -6.86 -5.84
CA ASN A 538 -27.74 -5.73 -4.93
C ASN A 538 -28.50 -4.59 -5.65
N LEU A 539 -29.03 -3.63 -4.89
CA LEU A 539 -29.82 -2.52 -5.45
C LEU A 539 -29.04 -1.70 -6.50
N ALA A 540 -27.72 -1.51 -6.30
CA ALA A 540 -26.87 -0.84 -7.27
C ALA A 540 -26.79 -1.54 -8.64
N SER A 541 -26.86 -2.89 -8.65
CA SER A 541 -26.96 -3.66 -9.90
C SER A 541 -28.31 -3.47 -10.58
N VAL A 542 -29.39 -3.41 -9.83
CA VAL A 542 -30.75 -3.17 -10.35
C VAL A 542 -30.81 -1.84 -11.09
N GLU A 543 -30.29 -0.78 -10.45
CA GLU A 543 -30.24 0.57 -11.04
C GLU A 543 -29.35 0.60 -12.29
N LYS A 544 -28.16 0.01 -12.22
CA LYS A 544 -27.20 0.03 -13.33
C LYS A 544 -27.66 -0.80 -14.53
N LEU A 545 -28.46 -1.86 -14.30
CA LEU A 545 -29.06 -2.69 -15.33
C LEU A 545 -30.38 -2.11 -15.90
N GLY A 546 -30.80 -0.92 -15.42
CA GLY A 546 -31.95 -0.19 -15.97
C GLY A 546 -33.31 -0.69 -15.51
N PHE A 547 -33.39 -1.48 -14.42
CA PHE A 547 -34.66 -1.86 -13.82
C PHE A 547 -35.23 -0.71 -12.97
N LYS A 548 -36.55 -0.55 -13.00
CA LYS A 548 -37.23 0.56 -12.31
C LYS A 548 -37.30 0.38 -10.79
N SER A 549 -37.33 -0.87 -10.31
CA SER A 549 -37.34 -1.20 -8.87
C SER A 549 -36.83 -2.62 -8.63
N ALA A 550 -36.57 -2.95 -7.36
CA ALA A 550 -36.16 -4.29 -6.95
C ALA A 550 -37.20 -5.36 -7.31
N GLU A 551 -38.50 -5.03 -7.14
CA GLU A 551 -39.59 -5.92 -7.47
C GLU A 551 -39.69 -6.21 -8.97
N ASN A 552 -39.43 -5.19 -9.81
CA ASN A 552 -39.46 -5.35 -11.27
C ASN A 552 -38.28 -6.16 -11.80
N ALA A 553 -37.17 -6.19 -11.07
CA ALA A 553 -36.01 -6.99 -11.41
C ALA A 553 -36.23 -8.48 -11.14
N VAL A 554 -36.96 -8.84 -10.06
CA VAL A 554 -37.20 -10.24 -9.69
C VAL A 554 -38.03 -10.95 -10.76
N GLY A 555 -37.60 -12.15 -11.15
CA GLY A 555 -38.21 -12.93 -12.22
C GLY A 555 -37.64 -12.62 -13.64
N SER A 556 -37.00 -11.47 -13.81
CA SER A 556 -36.36 -11.11 -15.07
C SER A 556 -35.07 -11.92 -15.30
N PHE A 557 -34.58 -11.93 -16.54
CA PHE A 557 -33.37 -12.65 -16.92
C PHE A 557 -32.25 -11.68 -17.28
N ILE A 558 -31.05 -11.99 -16.84
CA ILE A 558 -29.82 -11.35 -17.34
C ILE A 558 -28.95 -12.39 -18.05
N THR A 559 -28.21 -11.95 -19.05
CA THR A 559 -27.25 -12.78 -19.77
C THR A 559 -25.86 -12.57 -19.20
N PHE A 560 -25.23 -13.68 -18.86
CA PHE A 560 -23.90 -13.74 -18.34
C PHE A 560 -23.12 -14.86 -19.04
N THR A 561 -21.98 -14.53 -19.67
CA THR A 561 -21.18 -15.51 -20.43
C THR A 561 -22.05 -16.42 -21.32
N ASP A 562 -22.90 -15.84 -22.16
CA ASP A 562 -23.84 -16.50 -23.07
C ASP A 562 -24.92 -17.37 -22.38
N LYS A 563 -25.02 -17.34 -21.04
CA LYS A 563 -26.05 -18.04 -20.30
C LYS A 563 -27.04 -17.06 -19.68
N GLN A 564 -28.31 -17.35 -19.88
CA GLN A 564 -29.39 -16.62 -19.20
C GLN A 564 -29.54 -17.13 -17.77
N ARG A 565 -29.65 -16.21 -16.80
CA ARG A 565 -29.94 -16.51 -15.41
C ARG A 565 -31.06 -15.64 -14.89
N GLN A 566 -31.95 -16.26 -14.11
CA GLN A 566 -33.10 -15.56 -13.54
C GLN A 566 -32.70 -14.83 -12.27
N ILE A 567 -33.14 -13.59 -12.11
CA ILE A 567 -33.01 -12.83 -10.86
C ILE A 567 -34.04 -13.39 -9.89
N VAL A 568 -33.57 -14.07 -8.83
CA VAL A 568 -34.47 -14.69 -7.81
C VAL A 568 -34.65 -13.79 -6.60
N GLY A 569 -33.80 -12.80 -6.44
CA GLY A 569 -33.89 -11.84 -5.35
C GLY A 569 -33.00 -10.61 -5.52
N VAL A 570 -33.30 -9.60 -4.73
CA VAL A 570 -32.54 -8.35 -4.66
C VAL A 570 -32.26 -8.03 -3.20
N THR A 571 -30.99 -7.80 -2.86
CA THR A 571 -30.57 -7.32 -1.55
C THR A 571 -30.45 -5.80 -1.52
N ASP A 572 -30.49 -5.23 -0.32
CA ASP A 572 -30.05 -3.86 -0.10
C ASP A 572 -28.58 -3.69 -0.49
N ASN A 573 -28.13 -2.48 -0.62
CA ASN A 573 -26.74 -2.15 -0.93
C ASN A 573 -25.82 -2.51 0.23
N PHE A 574 -24.65 -3.03 -0.11
CA PHE A 574 -23.58 -3.30 0.83
C PHE A 574 -22.21 -2.94 0.23
N HIS A 575 -21.23 -2.64 1.08
CA HIS A 575 -19.89 -2.31 0.66
C HIS A 575 -19.06 -3.56 0.35
N THR A 576 -18.42 -3.57 -0.81
CA THR A 576 -17.49 -4.64 -1.22
C THR A 576 -16.03 -4.25 -1.06
N LYS A 577 -15.77 -2.95 -0.97
CA LYS A 577 -14.47 -2.31 -0.70
C LYS A 577 -14.60 -1.38 0.52
N ASN A 578 -13.51 -0.75 0.92
CA ASN A 578 -13.56 0.28 1.96
C ASN A 578 -14.50 1.45 1.56
N LEU A 579 -14.89 2.27 2.54
CA LEU A 579 -15.84 3.36 2.32
C LEU A 579 -15.34 4.50 1.40
N HIS A 580 -14.07 4.47 0.99
CA HIS A 580 -13.56 5.40 -0.04
C HIS A 580 -14.10 5.07 -1.43
N ALA A 581 -14.49 3.82 -1.65
CA ALA A 581 -15.09 3.40 -2.92
C ALA A 581 -16.62 3.53 -2.87
N ALA A 582 -17.21 3.97 -3.96
CA ALA A 582 -18.65 3.93 -4.12
C ALA A 582 -19.16 2.47 -4.05
N ILE A 583 -20.41 2.30 -3.65
CA ILE A 583 -21.08 0.99 -3.66
C ILE A 583 -21.05 0.44 -5.08
N GLN A 584 -20.55 -0.78 -5.22
CA GLN A 584 -20.39 -1.42 -6.51
C GLN A 584 -21.62 -2.27 -6.85
N PRO A 585 -21.97 -2.40 -8.13
CA PRO A 585 -22.93 -3.40 -8.59
C PRO A 585 -22.40 -4.80 -8.30
N VAL A 586 -23.20 -5.62 -7.63
CA VAL A 586 -22.83 -7.00 -7.23
C VAL A 586 -23.87 -8.00 -7.72
N VAL A 587 -23.38 -9.10 -8.28
CA VAL A 587 -24.16 -10.29 -8.61
C VAL A 587 -23.66 -11.44 -7.74
N MET A 588 -24.54 -12.02 -6.94
CA MET A 588 -24.24 -13.20 -6.15
C MET A 588 -24.77 -14.45 -6.85
N LEU A 589 -23.91 -15.46 -6.97
CA LEU A 589 -24.20 -16.72 -7.66
C LEU A 589 -23.97 -17.89 -6.72
N SER A 590 -24.89 -18.85 -6.75
CA SER A 590 -24.67 -20.14 -6.10
C SER A 590 -23.67 -20.98 -6.91
N SER A 591 -22.73 -21.63 -6.25
CA SER A 591 -21.78 -22.53 -6.88
C SER A 591 -21.62 -23.82 -6.08
N ILE A 592 -21.27 -24.91 -6.80
CA ILE A 592 -20.83 -26.18 -6.23
C ILE A 592 -19.37 -26.48 -6.58
N LYS A 593 -18.73 -25.61 -7.34
CA LYS A 593 -17.34 -25.80 -7.74
C LYS A 593 -16.40 -25.45 -6.60
N LYS A 594 -15.55 -26.39 -6.20
CA LYS A 594 -14.63 -26.24 -5.06
C LYS A 594 -13.71 -25.02 -5.19
N TRP A 595 -13.25 -24.70 -6.39
CA TRP A 595 -12.34 -23.56 -6.63
C TRP A 595 -13.05 -22.20 -6.55
N GLU A 596 -14.38 -22.16 -6.75
CA GLU A 596 -15.20 -20.95 -6.54
C GLU A 596 -15.57 -20.76 -5.07
N LEU A 597 -15.62 -21.86 -4.30
CA LEU A 597 -15.98 -21.89 -2.87
C LEU A 597 -14.76 -22.24 -2.02
N ASN A 598 -13.67 -21.52 -2.19
CA ASN A 598 -12.36 -21.82 -1.63
C ASN A 598 -12.17 -21.42 -0.15
N ARG A 599 -13.24 -20.96 0.51
CA ARG A 599 -13.20 -20.46 1.88
C ARG A 599 -14.40 -20.96 2.68
N LEU A 600 -14.13 -21.41 3.92
CA LEU A 600 -15.13 -21.61 4.94
C LEU A 600 -15.25 -20.37 5.81
N ILE A 601 -16.47 -19.94 6.05
CA ILE A 601 -16.84 -18.78 6.87
C ILE A 601 -17.68 -19.31 8.04
N ILE A 602 -17.28 -18.99 9.25
CA ILE A 602 -17.90 -19.49 10.49
C ILE A 602 -18.35 -18.29 11.31
N LYS A 603 -19.62 -18.23 11.66
CA LYS A 603 -20.15 -17.30 12.65
C LYS A 603 -20.12 -17.98 14.01
N LEU A 604 -19.37 -17.42 14.94
CA LEU A 604 -19.30 -17.87 16.32
C LEU A 604 -20.47 -17.30 17.13
N ASN A 605 -20.80 -17.94 18.23
CA ASN A 605 -21.82 -17.42 19.15
C ASN A 605 -21.37 -16.07 19.78
N SER A 606 -22.31 -15.36 20.40
CA SER A 606 -22.07 -14.05 21.02
C SER A 606 -21.15 -14.10 22.27
N ASN A 607 -20.92 -15.29 22.85
CA ASN A 607 -20.08 -15.46 24.02
C ASN A 607 -18.60 -15.64 23.63
N SER A 608 -17.84 -14.56 23.61
CA SER A 608 -16.41 -14.58 23.25
C SER A 608 -15.54 -15.46 24.17
N ALA A 609 -15.97 -15.71 25.40
CA ALA A 609 -15.22 -16.58 26.33
C ALA A 609 -15.13 -18.05 25.84
N THR A 610 -16.06 -18.47 24.99
CA THR A 610 -16.10 -19.84 24.44
C THR A 610 -15.33 -19.98 23.11
N TRP A 611 -14.92 -18.89 22.47
CA TRP A 611 -14.31 -18.91 21.14
C TRP A 611 -13.04 -19.74 21.06
N THR A 612 -12.16 -19.63 22.05
CA THR A 612 -10.92 -20.40 22.08
C THR A 612 -11.17 -21.90 22.08
N GLU A 613 -12.16 -22.36 22.85
CA GLU A 613 -12.50 -23.78 22.88
C GLU A 613 -13.20 -24.23 21.60
N THR A 614 -14.11 -23.42 21.07
CA THR A 614 -14.77 -23.66 19.78
C THR A 614 -13.72 -23.79 18.66
N LEU A 615 -12.75 -22.87 18.59
CA LEU A 615 -11.70 -22.90 17.57
C LEU A 615 -10.77 -24.12 17.71
N LYS A 616 -10.47 -24.58 18.93
CA LYS A 616 -9.76 -25.86 19.13
C LYS A 616 -10.53 -27.05 18.58
N GLN A 617 -11.85 -27.06 18.75
CA GLN A 617 -12.69 -28.13 18.18
C GLN A 617 -12.71 -28.04 16.64
N VAL A 618 -12.79 -26.83 16.08
CA VAL A 618 -12.65 -26.59 14.63
C VAL A 618 -11.30 -27.08 14.13
N GLU A 619 -10.21 -26.80 14.85
CA GLU A 619 -8.86 -27.29 14.51
C GLU A 619 -8.78 -28.82 14.53
N LYS A 620 -9.42 -29.46 15.52
CA LYS A 620 -9.48 -30.93 15.61
C LYS A 620 -10.19 -31.53 14.39
N GLU A 621 -11.33 -30.97 13.99
CA GLU A 621 -12.03 -31.40 12.77
C GLU A 621 -11.20 -31.08 11.52
N TRP A 622 -10.54 -29.90 11.45
CA TRP A 622 -9.66 -29.57 10.35
C TRP A 622 -8.55 -30.62 10.15
N LYS A 623 -7.84 -30.99 11.20
CA LYS A 623 -6.77 -32.01 11.16
C LYS A 623 -7.26 -33.38 10.73
N LYS A 624 -8.52 -33.70 10.97
CA LYS A 624 -9.14 -34.95 10.56
C LYS A 624 -9.41 -35.00 9.05
N TYR A 625 -9.86 -33.86 8.47
CA TYR A 625 -10.16 -33.75 7.05
C TYR A 625 -8.95 -33.31 6.21
N TYR A 626 -8.08 -32.50 6.80
CA TYR A 626 -6.89 -31.94 6.15
C TYR A 626 -5.64 -32.16 7.00
N PRO A 627 -5.20 -33.42 7.21
CA PRO A 627 -4.14 -33.76 8.16
C PRO A 627 -2.77 -33.17 7.83
N LYS A 628 -2.52 -32.87 6.55
CA LYS A 628 -1.24 -32.30 6.08
C LYS A 628 -1.28 -30.77 5.96
N ALA A 629 -2.46 -30.14 6.12
CA ALA A 629 -2.60 -28.71 5.97
C ALA A 629 -2.55 -28.00 7.31
N PRO A 630 -1.85 -26.88 7.44
CA PRO A 630 -1.85 -26.08 8.66
C PRO A 630 -3.25 -25.54 8.93
N PHE A 631 -3.60 -25.42 10.20
CA PHE A 631 -4.82 -24.76 10.61
C PHE A 631 -4.55 -23.27 10.78
N LYS A 632 -5.03 -22.47 9.84
CA LYS A 632 -4.91 -20.99 9.86
C LYS A 632 -6.31 -20.40 9.75
N TYR A 633 -6.59 -19.43 10.58
CA TYR A 633 -7.85 -18.70 10.55
C TYR A 633 -7.63 -17.21 10.77
N ASP A 634 -8.51 -16.40 10.25
CA ASP A 634 -8.51 -14.95 10.43
C ASP A 634 -9.87 -14.50 10.91
N PHE A 635 -9.88 -13.52 11.81
CA PHE A 635 -11.11 -12.83 12.16
C PHE A 635 -11.50 -11.84 11.06
N TYR A 636 -12.75 -11.85 10.65
CA TYR A 636 -13.19 -11.03 9.52
C TYR A 636 -13.15 -9.53 9.83
N ASP A 637 -13.47 -9.12 11.06
CA ASP A 637 -13.33 -7.74 11.50
C ASP A 637 -11.86 -7.26 11.41
N GLN A 638 -10.89 -8.15 11.66
CA GLN A 638 -9.47 -7.87 11.47
C GLN A 638 -9.11 -7.68 9.99
N GLN A 639 -9.62 -8.56 9.12
CA GLN A 639 -9.42 -8.41 7.67
C GLN A 639 -10.03 -7.10 7.15
N ILE A 640 -11.20 -6.70 7.66
CA ILE A 640 -11.80 -5.40 7.33
C ILE A 640 -10.88 -4.24 7.80
N LYS A 641 -10.33 -4.32 9.02
CA LYS A 641 -9.37 -3.30 9.51
C LYS A 641 -8.14 -3.19 8.62
N GLU A 642 -7.67 -4.30 8.05
CA GLU A 642 -6.53 -4.30 7.12
C GLU A 642 -6.81 -3.52 5.83
N LEU A 643 -8.07 -3.49 5.35
CA LEU A 643 -8.47 -2.63 4.23
C LEU A 643 -8.33 -1.13 4.52
N TYR A 644 -8.29 -0.75 5.81
CA TYR A 644 -8.06 0.62 6.27
C TYR A 644 -6.65 0.82 6.84
N SER A 645 -5.71 -0.09 6.58
CA SER A 645 -4.35 -0.03 7.14
C SER A 645 -3.62 1.26 6.79
N SER A 646 -3.78 1.75 5.57
CA SER A 646 -3.21 3.04 5.12
C SER A 646 -3.78 4.22 5.89
N ASP A 647 -5.09 4.25 6.11
CA ASP A 647 -5.77 5.30 6.88
C ASP A 647 -5.37 5.28 8.35
N LEU A 648 -5.26 4.07 8.92
CA LEU A 648 -4.78 3.87 10.30
C LEU A 648 -3.34 4.37 10.46
N LYS A 649 -2.45 4.03 9.50
CA LYS A 649 -1.06 4.51 9.49
C LYS A 649 -1.02 6.04 9.42
N PHE A 650 -1.75 6.63 8.49
CA PHE A 650 -1.82 8.08 8.30
C PHE A 650 -2.36 8.79 9.54
N SER A 651 -3.44 8.29 10.15
CA SER A 651 -4.01 8.81 11.39
C SER A 651 -3.00 8.81 12.54
N LYS A 652 -2.22 7.72 12.70
CA LYS A 652 -1.17 7.64 13.74
C LYS A 652 -0.05 8.65 13.52
N ILE A 653 0.37 8.83 12.28
CA ILE A 653 1.40 9.81 11.92
C ILE A 653 0.93 11.23 12.22
N ILE A 654 -0.29 11.60 11.83
CA ILE A 654 -0.87 12.92 12.12
C ILE A 654 -1.06 13.14 13.62
N ASN A 655 -1.53 12.13 14.35
CA ASN A 655 -1.66 12.21 15.82
C ASN A 655 -0.31 12.52 16.49
N LEU A 656 0.77 11.89 16.05
CA LEU A 656 2.11 12.18 16.56
C LEU A 656 2.53 13.62 16.27
N PHE A 657 2.33 14.08 15.04
CA PHE A 657 2.69 15.46 14.66
C PHE A 657 1.83 16.51 15.39
N THR A 658 0.56 16.22 15.60
CA THR A 658 -0.32 17.09 16.40
C THR A 658 0.15 17.16 17.86
N SER A 659 0.49 16.03 18.48
CA SER A 659 1.05 15.98 19.83
C SER A 659 2.36 16.74 19.91
N THR A 660 3.22 16.60 18.92
CA THR A 660 4.49 17.34 18.78
C THR A 660 4.25 18.84 18.67
N THR A 661 3.27 19.25 17.86
CA THR A 661 2.86 20.66 17.67
C THR A 661 2.38 21.28 18.97
N ILE A 662 1.51 20.60 19.71
CA ILE A 662 0.99 21.05 21.01
C ILE A 662 2.14 21.21 21.99
N LEU A 663 3.03 20.20 22.08
CA LEU A 663 4.17 20.22 22.98
C LEU A 663 5.12 21.41 22.70
N ILE A 664 5.46 21.64 21.42
CA ILE A 664 6.28 22.78 21.01
C ILE A 664 5.57 24.09 21.37
N SER A 665 4.26 24.19 21.15
CA SER A 665 3.49 25.41 21.45
C SER A 665 3.42 25.70 22.96
N CYS A 666 3.21 24.68 23.78
CA CYS A 666 3.23 24.81 25.25
C CYS A 666 4.60 25.21 25.77
N LEU A 667 5.68 24.60 25.28
CA LEU A 667 7.05 24.99 25.67
C LEU A 667 7.36 26.45 25.30
N GLY A 668 6.83 26.94 24.17
CA GLY A 668 6.96 28.31 23.75
C GLY A 668 6.29 29.29 24.69
N LEU A 669 5.08 28.99 25.19
CA LEU A 669 4.37 29.78 26.14
C LEU A 669 5.09 29.83 27.49
N ILE A 670 5.53 28.68 28.02
CA ILE A 670 6.27 28.61 29.27
C ILE A 670 7.48 29.57 29.23
N GLY A 671 8.29 29.46 28.17
CA GLY A 671 9.46 30.32 28.03
C GLY A 671 9.17 31.82 27.77
N LEU A 672 7.91 32.18 27.55
CA LEU A 672 7.48 33.58 27.43
C LEU A 672 7.00 34.16 28.79
N VAL A 673 6.56 33.30 29.69
CA VAL A 673 6.02 33.68 31.02
C VAL A 673 7.15 33.71 32.05
N THR A 674 8.15 32.84 31.93
CA THR A 674 9.38 32.85 32.76
C THR A 674 10.36 33.93 32.32
#